data_9b27ce1ede3507c6b26d3f67568d93bb
#
_entry.id   9b27ce1ede3507c6b26d3f67568d93bb
#
_cell.length_a   1.000
_cell.length_b   1.000
_cell.length_c   1.000
_cell.angle_alpha   90.00
_cell.angle_beta   90.00
_cell.angle_gamma   90.00
#
_symmetry.space_group_name_H-M   'P 1'
#
loop_
_entity.id
_entity.type
_entity.pdbx_description
1 polymer ?
#
loop_
_entity_poly.entity_id
_entity_poly.type
_entity_poly.pdbx_seq_one_letter_code
_entity_poly.pdbx_strand_id
1 'polypeptide(L)'
;MKKLTNLAAGLLLSCATYATSDQPFIQAVSVKYHVPAGLQLLKVITDYNDNVQVLTSQGFYRLSGNDLVRDLRFRPLAQKIPVDVTTQETSGHLYYLYPDKCLTNGYAGVPYINLPLHKFNRVAVDATGRMLLSGNNALAIGNNGKLQELPGIAEGVQSMAANAGEFFILSAKAVYRFDGTQFIPVHTVNGATAMAFNGNDIILATTNGYYAINRRTGDSTLSLQVRVPVPDIRALLVVNGHLWAGTPEGAFMKADAGSYRYFASRRWLDQDNVKDMAADSNGDVYILTATGLNKIAFTQQTLAQKAAYFERKIRERHIRYGFIANLQLNPPGDVASAEMADTDNDGLWSSFYLGSQAFRYAVTHEPVAKRYAWEALEAFERILSINQLKGFPSRTFERKGYKNSDPERWRDSPDPEWEWKGHTSSDEYVAYIWMAAILHEMVAETPDEKQRVTAFIDKIMTHILDHKYTLVDIDNKPTLWARWGPEYINWYPTTIGDRRLGSTTIMAGLQLAYALTGKERYKTEAYKLINKYGYLKNILIDYHTIKPTPGYLHLGIDMGMGDWNHSDDEMAFLTYWVLYNYAFTDELKQQYKGAIRNHWEVERPEKNALWNLITKATAGDQDAAATTWWLQTFPMDQITWTIKNSNRKDITLLPPNFRHQYTEVLLPLDELPTHRHNANAFTLDGGHDGESELAGDEFLLPYWMARYLKVLE
;
A
#
# COMPACT_ATOMS: atom_id res chain seq x y z
N MET A 1 68.73 -2.92 -15.57
CA MET A 1 67.72 -2.54 -14.64
C MET A 1 66.48 -2.05 -15.42
N LYS A 2 65.56 -2.93 -15.75
CA LYS A 2 64.30 -2.59 -16.50
C LYS A 2 63.17 -2.71 -15.54
N LYS A 3 62.40 -1.64 -15.39
CA LYS A 3 61.13 -1.61 -14.67
C LYS A 3 60.05 -2.29 -15.49
N LEU A 4 59.44 -3.35 -14.96
CA LEU A 4 58.17 -3.89 -15.47
C LEU A 4 57.01 -3.20 -14.74
N THR A 5 56.21 -2.51 -15.51
CA THR A 5 54.91 -1.98 -15.10
C THR A 5 53.84 -3.03 -15.40
N ASN A 6 53.25 -3.61 -14.36
CA ASN A 6 52.05 -4.45 -14.48
C ASN A 6 50.82 -3.55 -14.53
N LEU A 7 50.15 -3.54 -15.68
CA LEU A 7 48.77 -3.04 -15.82
C LEU A 7 47.81 -4.16 -15.37
N ALA A 8 47.18 -4.01 -14.23
CA ALA A 8 46.07 -4.83 -13.82
C ALA A 8 44.76 -4.18 -14.35
N ALA A 9 44.23 -4.75 -15.42
CA ALA A 9 42.88 -4.42 -15.89
C ALA A 9 41.86 -5.05 -14.94
N GLY A 10 41.24 -4.24 -14.08
CA GLY A 10 40.14 -4.65 -13.25
C GLY A 10 38.87 -4.79 -14.10
N LEU A 11 38.45 -6.01 -14.35
CA LEU A 11 37.05 -6.31 -14.77
C LEU A 11 36.14 -6.00 -13.59
N LEU A 12 35.43 -4.90 -13.65
CA LEU A 12 34.24 -4.67 -12.82
C LEU A 12 33.13 -5.57 -13.33
N LEU A 13 33.02 -6.77 -12.78
CA LEU A 13 31.79 -7.53 -12.84
C LEU A 13 30.78 -6.77 -11.98
N SER A 14 29.82 -6.10 -12.62
CA SER A 14 28.59 -5.67 -11.97
C SER A 14 27.79 -6.93 -11.60
N CYS A 15 28.00 -7.45 -10.39
CA CYS A 15 27.07 -8.39 -9.80
C CYS A 15 25.76 -7.64 -9.57
N ALA A 16 24.78 -7.82 -10.47
CA ALA A 16 23.40 -7.51 -10.17
C ALA A 16 23.00 -8.43 -9.00
N THR A 17 22.96 -7.89 -7.80
CA THR A 17 22.42 -8.59 -6.64
C THR A 17 20.91 -8.73 -6.86
N TYR A 18 20.47 -9.90 -7.30
CA TYR A 18 19.05 -10.24 -7.31
C TYR A 18 18.58 -10.35 -5.86
N ALA A 19 17.49 -9.66 -5.55
CA ALA A 19 16.86 -9.81 -4.25
C ALA A 19 16.28 -11.22 -4.14
N THR A 20 16.67 -11.98 -3.12
CA THR A 20 16.09 -13.30 -2.88
C THR A 20 14.75 -13.15 -2.16
N SER A 21 13.80 -14.08 -2.39
CA SER A 21 12.50 -14.08 -1.69
C SER A 21 12.65 -14.26 -0.18
N ASP A 22 13.76 -14.78 0.27
CA ASP A 22 14.08 -15.04 1.68
C ASP A 22 14.88 -13.92 2.35
N GLN A 23 15.34 -12.92 1.59
CA GLN A 23 15.98 -11.75 2.19
C GLN A 23 14.96 -10.92 2.97
N PRO A 24 15.21 -10.71 4.28
CA PRO A 24 14.30 -9.91 5.09
C PRO A 24 14.36 -8.44 4.70
N PHE A 25 13.22 -7.79 4.74
CA PHE A 25 13.07 -6.34 4.65
C PHE A 25 12.23 -5.83 5.81
N ILE A 26 12.25 -4.53 6.04
CA ILE A 26 11.46 -3.92 7.10
C ILE A 26 10.07 -3.59 6.56
N GLN A 27 9.06 -4.24 7.13
CA GLN A 27 7.64 -3.97 6.89
C GLN A 27 7.08 -3.15 8.04
N ALA A 28 6.55 -1.98 7.73
CA ALA A 28 5.76 -1.22 8.69
C ALA A 28 4.35 -1.85 8.80
N VAL A 29 3.88 -2.00 10.03
CA VAL A 29 2.52 -2.48 10.32
C VAL A 29 1.89 -1.61 11.40
N SER A 30 0.57 -1.44 11.34
CA SER A 30 -0.20 -0.68 12.32
C SER A 30 -0.95 -1.62 13.27
N VAL A 31 -0.91 -1.30 14.57
CA VAL A 31 -1.76 -1.90 15.59
C VAL A 31 -2.56 -0.79 16.26
N LYS A 32 -3.88 -0.94 16.28
CA LYS A 32 -4.80 -0.01 16.96
C LYS A 32 -5.30 -0.65 18.23
N TYR A 33 -5.18 0.06 19.33
CA TYR A 33 -5.56 -0.45 20.65
C TYR A 33 -6.97 -0.01 21.02
N HIS A 34 -7.69 -0.86 21.75
CA HIS A 34 -9.01 -0.51 22.26
C HIS A 34 -8.87 0.49 23.42
N VAL A 35 -9.47 1.65 23.24
CA VAL A 35 -9.51 2.72 24.24
C VAL A 35 -10.92 2.81 24.82
N PRO A 36 -11.10 2.79 26.15
CA PRO A 36 -12.42 2.97 26.75
C PRO A 36 -13.06 4.31 26.34
N ALA A 37 -14.33 4.27 26.02
CA ALA A 37 -15.07 5.46 25.58
C ALA A 37 -15.07 6.58 26.66
N GLY A 38 -15.01 7.84 26.21
CA GLY A 38 -15.10 9.02 27.08
C GLY A 38 -13.80 9.39 27.80
N LEU A 39 -12.66 8.75 27.47
CA LEU A 39 -11.36 9.15 27.97
C LEU A 39 -10.78 10.31 27.16
N GLN A 40 -10.34 11.37 27.84
CA GLN A 40 -9.49 12.39 27.25
C GLN A 40 -8.02 11.92 27.42
N LEU A 41 -7.39 11.57 26.31
CA LEU A 41 -6.01 11.14 26.26
C LEU A 41 -5.09 12.36 26.27
N LEU A 42 -4.08 12.38 27.15
CA LEU A 42 -3.24 13.55 27.38
C LEU A 42 -1.78 13.33 27.00
N LYS A 43 -1.19 12.19 27.37
CA LYS A 43 0.22 11.90 27.12
C LYS A 43 0.45 10.39 27.05
N VAL A 44 1.31 9.94 26.14
CA VAL A 44 1.79 8.55 26.06
C VAL A 44 3.24 8.48 26.51
N ILE A 45 3.62 7.42 27.21
CA ILE A 45 4.97 7.22 27.72
C ILE A 45 5.32 5.73 27.75
N THR A 46 6.58 5.41 27.53
CA THR A 46 7.15 4.07 27.73
C THR A 46 8.10 4.07 28.91
N ASP A 47 8.05 3.04 29.76
CA ASP A 47 9.00 2.90 30.85
C ASP A 47 10.21 2.02 30.41
N TYR A 48 11.16 1.84 31.32
CA TYR A 48 12.40 1.06 31.08
C TYR A 48 12.17 -0.45 30.80
N ASN A 49 10.95 -0.95 30.94
CA ASN A 49 10.56 -2.31 30.61
C ASN A 49 9.66 -2.34 29.35
N ASP A 50 9.64 -1.26 28.58
CA ASP A 50 8.78 -1.08 27.40
C ASP A 50 7.27 -1.16 27.73
N ASN A 51 6.86 -0.96 28.98
CA ASN A 51 5.46 -0.85 29.32
C ASN A 51 4.92 0.49 28.82
N VAL A 52 3.92 0.41 27.96
CA VAL A 52 3.25 1.60 27.42
C VAL A 52 2.15 2.03 28.38
N GLN A 53 2.19 3.30 28.75
CA GLN A 53 1.26 3.90 29.69
C GLN A 53 0.73 5.23 29.12
N VAL A 54 -0.50 5.57 29.46
CA VAL A 54 -1.20 6.76 28.99
C VAL A 54 -1.77 7.52 30.16
N LEU A 55 -1.38 8.79 30.28
CA LEU A 55 -2.04 9.73 31.18
C LEU A 55 -3.35 10.21 30.55
N THR A 56 -4.42 10.14 31.29
CA THR A 56 -5.76 10.58 30.88
C THR A 56 -6.38 11.51 31.91
N SER A 57 -7.46 12.18 31.54
CA SER A 57 -8.24 13.00 32.50
C SER A 57 -8.87 12.21 33.65
N GLN A 58 -8.99 10.89 33.49
CA GLN A 58 -9.65 10.01 34.51
C GLN A 58 -8.67 9.10 35.25
N GLY A 59 -7.37 9.21 34.98
CA GLY A 59 -6.34 8.45 35.66
C GLY A 59 -5.21 8.02 34.74
N PHE A 60 -4.38 7.15 35.27
CA PHE A 60 -3.25 6.58 34.54
C PHE A 60 -3.62 5.19 34.04
N TYR A 61 -3.39 4.95 32.75
CA TYR A 61 -3.75 3.72 32.05
C TYR A 61 -2.50 3.03 31.51
N ARG A 62 -2.58 1.72 31.26
CA ARG A 62 -1.53 0.91 30.67
C ARG A 62 -2.09 -0.02 29.60
N LEU A 63 -1.26 -0.45 28.68
CA LEU A 63 -1.63 -1.53 27.77
C LEU A 63 -1.67 -2.89 28.49
N SER A 64 -2.67 -3.70 28.16
CA SER A 64 -2.84 -5.09 28.58
C SER A 64 -3.42 -5.88 27.41
N GLY A 65 -2.55 -6.56 26.66
CA GLY A 65 -2.93 -7.07 25.34
C GLY A 65 -3.29 -5.92 24.40
N ASN A 66 -4.47 -6.01 23.80
CA ASN A 66 -4.98 -4.98 22.88
C ASN A 66 -5.81 -3.88 23.55
N ASP A 67 -5.94 -3.91 24.88
CA ASP A 67 -6.80 -3.01 25.63
C ASP A 67 -5.99 -2.00 26.43
N LEU A 68 -6.47 -0.76 26.46
CA LEU A 68 -6.01 0.26 27.38
C LEU A 68 -6.82 0.17 28.69
N VAL A 69 -6.18 -0.30 29.78
CA VAL A 69 -6.82 -0.52 31.07
C VAL A 69 -6.28 0.40 32.15
N ARG A 70 -7.12 0.82 33.09
CA ARG A 70 -6.69 1.67 34.22
C ARG A 70 -5.61 0.96 35.05
N ASP A 71 -4.50 1.64 35.31
CA ASP A 71 -3.42 1.08 36.13
C ASP A 71 -3.75 1.20 37.63
N LEU A 72 -4.09 0.08 38.23
CA LEU A 72 -4.41 -0.03 39.66
C LEU A 72 -3.32 -0.74 40.45
N ARG A 73 -2.20 -1.14 39.79
CA ARG A 73 -1.12 -1.91 40.43
C ARG A 73 -0.34 -1.11 41.47
N PHE A 74 -0.19 0.20 41.21
CA PHE A 74 0.53 1.10 42.10
C PHE A 74 -0.46 1.99 42.85
N ARG A 75 -0.58 1.84 44.17
CA ARG A 75 -1.61 2.50 44.99
C ARG A 75 -1.73 4.01 44.78
N PRO A 76 -0.62 4.78 44.71
CA PRO A 76 -0.72 6.21 44.42
C PRO A 76 -1.44 6.53 43.11
N LEU A 77 -1.24 5.73 42.06
CA LEU A 77 -1.92 5.90 40.78
C LEU A 77 -3.39 5.48 40.85
N ALA A 78 -3.71 4.47 41.64
CA ALA A 78 -5.09 4.01 41.83
C ALA A 78 -5.98 5.02 42.56
N GLN A 79 -5.40 5.82 43.46
CA GLN A 79 -6.13 6.74 44.33
C GLN A 79 -6.11 8.20 43.86
N LYS A 80 -5.06 8.63 43.13
CA LYS A 80 -4.86 10.02 42.69
C LYS A 80 -4.43 10.06 41.24
N ILE A 81 -4.86 11.09 40.55
CA ILE A 81 -4.49 11.33 39.14
C ILE A 81 -3.25 12.24 39.13
N PRO A 82 -2.13 11.82 38.50
CA PRO A 82 -1.00 12.71 38.27
C PRO A 82 -1.39 13.85 37.33
N VAL A 83 -0.81 15.03 37.51
CA VAL A 83 -0.99 16.17 36.62
C VAL A 83 -0.04 16.10 35.42
N ASP A 84 1.12 15.43 35.59
CA ASP A 84 2.08 15.11 34.54
C ASP A 84 2.87 13.86 34.88
N VAL A 85 3.50 13.26 33.86
CA VAL A 85 4.40 12.10 33.99
C VAL A 85 5.57 12.28 33.04
N THR A 86 6.77 11.87 33.47
CA THR A 86 7.98 11.87 32.62
C THR A 86 8.86 10.68 32.94
N THR A 87 9.76 10.34 32.01
CA THR A 87 10.85 9.38 32.27
C THR A 87 12.09 10.12 32.70
N GLN A 88 12.89 9.48 33.56
CA GLN A 88 14.26 9.91 33.79
C GLN A 88 15.10 9.63 32.56
N GLU A 89 15.95 10.57 32.19
CA GLU A 89 16.71 10.57 30.93
C GLU A 89 17.48 9.28 30.65
N THR A 90 18.13 8.68 31.64
CA THR A 90 19.02 7.52 31.42
C THR A 90 18.44 6.19 31.85
N SER A 91 17.59 6.20 32.89
CA SER A 91 17.08 4.96 33.49
C SER A 91 15.71 4.54 32.96
N GLY A 92 14.97 5.45 32.33
CA GLY A 92 13.59 5.19 31.93
C GLY A 92 12.59 5.00 33.09
N HIS A 93 13.02 5.24 34.35
CA HIS A 93 12.09 5.22 35.46
C HIS A 93 11.09 6.36 35.38
N LEU A 94 9.83 6.08 35.72
CA LEU A 94 8.75 7.06 35.67
C LEU A 94 8.76 7.95 36.93
N TYR A 95 8.50 9.22 36.69
CA TYR A 95 8.23 10.21 37.72
C TYR A 95 6.83 10.78 37.51
N TYR A 96 6.03 10.73 38.59
CA TYR A 96 4.63 11.13 38.59
C TYR A 96 4.50 12.44 39.40
N LEU A 97 4.09 13.50 38.70
CA LEU A 97 3.82 14.80 39.35
C LEU A 97 2.36 14.83 39.79
N TYR A 98 2.14 14.98 41.09
CA TYR A 98 0.85 15.24 41.71
C TYR A 98 0.76 16.70 42.11
N PRO A 99 -0.44 17.22 42.47
CA PRO A 99 -0.59 18.62 42.92
C PRO A 99 0.26 18.99 44.15
N ASP A 100 0.60 18.02 44.99
CA ASP A 100 1.26 18.20 46.31
C ASP A 100 2.64 17.52 46.38
N LYS A 101 3.06 16.75 45.39
CA LYS A 101 4.33 16.02 45.42
C LYS A 101 4.74 15.48 44.05
N CYS A 102 6.00 15.08 43.93
CA CYS A 102 6.48 14.24 42.84
C CYS A 102 7.06 12.93 43.38
N LEU A 103 6.68 11.81 42.79
CA LEU A 103 7.08 10.45 43.17
C LEU A 103 7.68 9.71 41.97
N THR A 104 8.46 8.66 42.26
CA THR A 104 8.99 7.75 41.21
C THR A 104 8.63 6.29 41.52
N ASN A 105 8.56 5.46 40.45
CA ASN A 105 8.47 4.00 40.54
C ASN A 105 9.85 3.32 40.65
N GLY A 106 10.93 4.08 40.52
CA GLY A 106 12.30 3.61 40.59
C GLY A 106 12.96 3.83 41.96
N TYR A 107 14.20 3.34 42.10
CA TYR A 107 15.09 3.61 43.25
C TYR A 107 14.46 3.32 44.62
N ALA A 108 13.65 2.29 44.75
CA ALA A 108 12.87 1.97 45.95
C ALA A 108 11.99 3.13 46.46
N GLY A 109 11.61 4.05 45.56
CA GLY A 109 10.81 5.24 45.90
C GLY A 109 11.57 6.32 46.70
N VAL A 110 12.88 6.20 46.82
CA VAL A 110 13.71 7.17 47.59
C VAL A 110 13.66 8.57 46.99
N PRO A 111 13.81 8.79 45.67
CA PRO A 111 13.62 10.12 45.10
C PRO A 111 12.16 10.56 45.14
N TYR A 112 11.84 11.49 46.03
CA TYR A 112 10.55 12.17 46.08
C TYR A 112 10.71 13.61 46.52
N ILE A 113 9.71 14.45 46.28
CA ILE A 113 9.65 15.80 46.77
C ILE A 113 8.22 16.20 47.11
N ASN A 114 8.01 16.84 48.28
CA ASN A 114 6.76 17.51 48.60
C ASN A 114 6.74 18.91 47.96
N LEU A 115 5.60 19.30 47.44
CA LEU A 115 5.43 20.51 46.66
C LEU A 115 4.33 21.40 47.28
N PRO A 116 4.44 22.73 47.11
CA PRO A 116 3.31 23.61 47.35
C PRO A 116 2.12 23.22 46.49
N LEU A 117 0.94 23.15 47.09
CA LEU A 117 -0.26 22.64 46.45
C LEU A 117 -0.60 23.42 45.16
N HIS A 118 -0.80 22.67 44.05
CA HIS A 118 -1.13 23.18 42.72
C HIS A 118 -0.17 24.22 42.10
N LYS A 119 1.06 24.34 42.64
CA LYS A 119 2.05 25.30 42.12
C LYS A 119 2.66 24.86 40.77
N PHE A 120 2.84 23.53 40.55
CA PHE A 120 3.50 22.97 39.39
C PHE A 120 2.58 22.04 38.62
N ASN A 121 2.72 22.03 37.28
CA ASN A 121 1.93 21.20 36.38
C ASN A 121 2.75 20.50 35.30
N ARG A 122 4.09 20.65 35.27
CA ARG A 122 5.01 19.94 34.37
C ARG A 122 6.26 19.51 35.15
N VAL A 123 6.83 18.37 34.73
CA VAL A 123 8.07 17.83 35.27
C VAL A 123 8.99 17.28 34.18
N ALA A 124 10.30 17.54 34.29
CA ALA A 124 11.36 16.85 33.57
C ALA A 124 12.41 16.38 34.57
N VAL A 125 13.08 15.23 34.30
CA VAL A 125 14.03 14.63 35.20
C VAL A 125 15.32 14.28 34.48
N ASP A 126 16.44 14.76 34.98
CA ASP A 126 17.74 14.49 34.37
C ASP A 126 18.35 13.14 34.79
N ALA A 127 19.50 12.83 34.24
CA ALA A 127 20.24 11.60 34.49
C ALA A 127 20.61 11.39 35.97
N THR A 128 20.70 12.46 36.77
CA THR A 128 21.04 12.41 38.22
C THR A 128 19.81 12.35 39.12
N GLY A 129 18.60 12.41 38.57
CA GLY A 129 17.35 12.42 39.33
C GLY A 129 16.92 13.81 39.82
N ARG A 130 17.59 14.91 39.39
CA ARG A 130 17.09 16.25 39.64
C ARG A 130 15.82 16.48 38.82
N MET A 131 14.88 17.17 39.43
CA MET A 131 13.56 17.42 38.83
C MET A 131 13.43 18.90 38.46
N LEU A 132 13.27 19.22 37.20
CA LEU A 132 12.80 20.53 36.77
C LEU A 132 11.29 20.56 36.87
N LEU A 133 10.74 21.52 37.58
CA LEU A 133 9.31 21.70 37.84
C LEU A 133 8.86 23.04 37.28
N SER A 134 7.75 23.08 36.57
CA SER A 134 7.18 24.30 36.01
C SER A 134 5.68 24.38 36.27
N GLY A 135 5.18 25.59 36.47
CA GLY A 135 3.75 25.89 36.64
C GLY A 135 3.47 27.34 36.20
N ASN A 136 2.28 27.84 36.46
CA ASN A 136 1.92 29.21 36.15
C ASN A 136 2.85 30.18 36.92
N ASN A 137 3.76 30.84 36.18
CA ASN A 137 4.77 31.78 36.72
C ASN A 137 5.70 31.17 37.79
N ALA A 138 5.78 29.86 37.89
CA ALA A 138 6.63 29.19 38.86
C ALA A 138 7.62 28.27 38.13
N LEU A 139 8.89 28.30 38.58
CA LEU A 139 9.95 27.44 38.12
C LEU A 139 10.82 27.02 39.30
N ALA A 140 11.20 25.76 39.38
CA ALA A 140 12.03 25.26 40.47
C ALA A 140 12.83 24.01 40.04
N ILE A 141 13.96 23.81 40.76
CA ILE A 141 14.72 22.55 40.72
C ILE A 141 14.49 21.81 42.05
N GLY A 142 13.98 20.58 41.94
CA GLY A 142 13.90 19.63 43.04
C GLY A 142 15.12 18.71 43.06
N ASN A 143 15.80 18.61 44.20
CA ASN A 143 16.91 17.68 44.36
C ASN A 143 16.98 17.18 45.84
N ASN A 144 17.04 15.85 46.02
CA ASN A 144 17.15 15.21 47.32
C ASN A 144 16.17 15.78 48.39
N GLY A 145 14.89 15.88 48.01
CA GLY A 145 13.81 16.38 48.89
C GLY A 145 13.80 17.90 49.09
N LYS A 146 14.76 18.66 48.55
CA LYS A 146 14.84 20.12 48.63
C LYS A 146 14.34 20.76 47.35
N LEU A 147 13.60 21.85 47.48
CA LEU A 147 13.11 22.67 46.39
C LEU A 147 13.87 23.99 46.33
N GLN A 148 14.49 24.29 45.22
CA GLN A 148 15.11 25.59 44.89
C GLN A 148 14.23 26.31 43.89
N GLU A 149 13.61 27.38 44.26
CA GLU A 149 12.87 28.24 43.35
C GLU A 149 13.83 29.00 42.43
N LEU A 150 13.42 29.15 41.18
CA LEU A 150 14.17 29.87 40.13
C LEU A 150 13.34 31.03 39.62
N PRO A 151 13.98 32.05 39.02
CA PRO A 151 13.26 33.08 38.26
C PRO A 151 12.38 32.43 37.16
N GLY A 152 11.13 32.85 37.10
CA GLY A 152 10.21 32.37 36.06
C GLY A 152 10.62 32.84 34.68
N ILE A 153 10.19 32.08 33.65
CA ILE A 153 10.28 32.50 32.24
C ILE A 153 9.07 33.37 31.92
N ALA A 154 9.31 34.64 31.56
CA ALA A 154 8.25 35.65 31.42
C ALA A 154 7.19 35.27 30.38
N GLU A 155 7.61 34.56 29.30
CA GLU A 155 6.74 34.08 28.23
C GLU A 155 6.04 32.77 28.54
N GLY A 156 6.28 32.20 29.73
CA GLY A 156 5.80 30.87 30.12
C GLY A 156 6.58 29.70 29.49
N VAL A 157 6.27 28.50 29.95
CA VAL A 157 6.91 27.26 29.52
C VAL A 157 5.97 26.49 28.62
N GLN A 158 6.34 26.30 27.33
CA GLN A 158 5.60 25.49 26.37
C GLN A 158 5.99 24.02 26.47
N SER A 159 7.29 23.74 26.51
CA SER A 159 7.85 22.40 26.64
C SER A 159 9.14 22.45 27.45
N MET A 160 9.47 21.34 28.08
CA MET A 160 10.72 21.19 28.84
C MET A 160 11.22 19.76 28.77
N ALA A 161 12.54 19.61 28.81
CA ALA A 161 13.19 18.30 28.74
C ALA A 161 14.53 18.32 29.47
N ALA A 162 15.01 17.15 29.84
CA ALA A 162 16.39 16.90 30.18
C ALA A 162 17.09 16.22 29.01
N ASN A 163 18.31 16.62 28.71
CA ASN A 163 19.15 15.97 27.70
C ASN A 163 20.62 16.11 28.03
N ALA A 164 21.35 15.00 28.07
CA ALA A 164 22.76 14.89 28.43
C ALA A 164 23.09 15.59 29.80
N GLY A 165 22.21 15.40 30.79
CA GLY A 165 22.34 15.94 32.13
C GLY A 165 22.05 17.44 32.27
N GLU A 166 21.57 18.10 31.21
CA GLU A 166 21.20 19.51 31.20
C GLU A 166 19.68 19.66 31.02
N PHE A 167 19.10 20.71 31.59
CA PHE A 167 17.69 21.05 31.40
C PHE A 167 17.54 22.12 30.29
N PHE A 168 16.49 21.93 29.50
CA PHE A 168 16.07 22.85 28.45
C PHE A 168 14.60 23.21 28.60
N ILE A 169 14.29 24.47 28.27
CA ILE A 169 12.91 24.99 28.22
C ILE A 169 12.69 25.62 26.86
N LEU A 170 11.60 25.26 26.20
CA LEU A 170 11.04 25.98 25.07
C LEU A 170 9.94 26.91 25.58
N SER A 171 10.07 28.21 25.27
CA SER A 171 9.04 29.24 25.46
C SER A 171 8.51 29.71 24.12
N ALA A 172 7.58 30.64 24.13
CA ALA A 172 7.07 31.26 22.90
C ALA A 172 8.12 32.06 22.12
N LYS A 173 9.22 32.49 22.77
CA LYS A 173 10.23 33.38 22.17
C LYS A 173 11.66 32.81 22.13
N ALA A 174 11.97 31.83 22.98
CA ALA A 174 13.35 31.34 23.03
C ALA A 174 13.44 29.88 23.54
N VAL A 175 14.53 29.22 23.18
CA VAL A 175 15.03 28.03 23.87
C VAL A 175 15.98 28.49 24.96
N TYR A 176 15.77 28.00 26.18
CA TYR A 176 16.63 28.27 27.32
C TYR A 176 17.36 27.00 27.75
N ARG A 177 18.57 27.13 28.21
CA ARG A 177 19.38 26.08 28.84
C ARG A 177 19.70 26.46 30.30
N PHE A 178 19.65 25.50 31.21
CA PHE A 178 20.05 25.69 32.57
C PHE A 178 21.57 25.67 32.73
N ASP A 179 22.17 26.73 33.26
CA ASP A 179 23.63 26.86 33.45
C ASP A 179 24.11 26.30 34.80
N GLY A 180 23.21 25.81 35.62
CA GLY A 180 23.46 25.37 37.02
C GLY A 180 22.90 26.32 38.08
N THR A 181 22.58 27.55 37.73
CA THR A 181 22.04 28.58 38.62
C THR A 181 20.74 29.21 38.09
N GLN A 182 20.64 29.44 36.80
CA GLN A 182 19.51 30.06 36.14
C GLN A 182 19.33 29.54 34.69
N PHE A 183 18.21 29.85 34.09
CA PHE A 183 17.98 29.61 32.65
C PHE A 183 18.50 30.77 31.82
N ILE A 184 19.41 30.45 30.90
CA ILE A 184 19.95 31.42 29.92
C ILE A 184 19.39 31.12 28.52
N PRO A 185 18.99 32.16 27.77
CA PRO A 185 18.54 31.94 26.37
C PRO A 185 19.72 31.52 25.48
N VAL A 186 19.52 30.44 24.72
CA VAL A 186 20.51 29.94 23.76
C VAL A 186 20.12 30.21 22.31
N HIS A 187 18.80 30.37 22.04
CA HIS A 187 18.31 30.65 20.69
C HIS A 187 16.95 31.34 20.75
N THR A 188 16.76 32.37 19.90
CA THR A 188 15.47 33.04 19.73
C THR A 188 14.62 32.22 18.74
N VAL A 189 13.36 31.91 19.11
CA VAL A 189 12.43 31.17 18.27
C VAL A 189 11.29 32.07 17.82
N ASN A 190 10.69 31.70 16.68
CA ASN A 190 9.46 32.31 16.19
C ASN A 190 8.44 31.21 15.89
N GLY A 191 7.45 31.06 16.78
CA GLY A 191 6.37 30.09 16.60
C GLY A 191 6.78 28.61 16.70
N ALA A 192 7.81 28.29 17.48
CA ALA A 192 8.15 26.91 17.76
C ALA A 192 7.07 26.23 18.60
N THR A 193 6.69 25.00 18.24
CA THR A 193 5.58 24.23 18.80
C THR A 193 6.05 23.06 19.66
N ALA A 194 7.17 22.44 19.28
CA ALA A 194 7.78 21.32 20.00
C ALA A 194 9.30 21.31 19.83
N MET A 195 9.98 20.58 20.72
CA MET A 195 11.41 20.31 20.61
C MET A 195 11.74 18.84 20.87
N ALA A 196 12.76 18.33 20.17
CA ALA A 196 13.35 17.03 20.41
C ALA A 196 14.87 17.10 20.27
N PHE A 197 15.59 16.08 20.72
CA PHE A 197 17.05 16.05 20.71
C PHE A 197 17.58 14.94 19.81
N ASN A 198 18.60 15.27 19.01
CA ASN A 198 19.38 14.31 18.24
C ASN A 198 20.87 14.60 18.43
N GLY A 199 21.51 13.86 19.35
CA GLY A 199 22.90 14.10 19.71
C GLY A 199 23.12 15.51 20.29
N ASN A 200 23.88 16.33 19.56
CA ASN A 200 24.16 17.72 19.95
C ASN A 200 23.17 18.74 19.42
N ASP A 201 22.16 18.29 18.69
CA ASP A 201 21.18 19.18 18.08
C ASP A 201 19.85 19.18 18.85
N ILE A 202 19.24 20.35 18.95
CA ILE A 202 17.82 20.53 19.28
C ILE A 202 17.07 20.71 17.98
N ILE A 203 16.15 19.79 17.70
CA ILE A 203 15.21 19.91 16.57
C ILE A 203 14.00 20.68 17.07
N LEU A 204 13.63 21.73 16.35
CA LEU A 204 12.51 22.61 16.69
C LEU A 204 11.44 22.52 15.61
N ALA A 205 10.25 22.14 16.01
CA ALA A 205 9.06 22.15 15.15
C ALA A 205 8.42 23.52 15.12
N THR A 206 7.76 23.82 14.02
CA THR A 206 6.92 25.00 13.83
C THR A 206 5.63 24.63 13.12
N THR A 207 4.73 25.58 12.91
CA THR A 207 3.56 25.41 12.03
C THR A 207 3.92 25.43 10.53
N ASN A 208 5.21 25.60 10.19
CA ASN A 208 5.70 25.66 8.81
C ASN A 208 6.93 24.76 8.56
N GLY A 209 7.03 23.65 9.29
CA GLY A 209 8.12 22.72 9.16
C GLY A 209 9.01 22.63 10.41
N TYR A 210 10.26 22.21 10.24
CA TYR A 210 11.22 22.06 11.34
C TYR A 210 12.61 22.53 10.95
N TYR A 211 13.44 22.87 11.97
CA TYR A 211 14.86 23.21 11.80
C TYR A 211 15.64 22.68 13.02
N ALA A 212 16.97 22.80 12.99
CA ALA A 212 17.78 22.36 14.10
C ALA A 212 18.84 23.38 14.47
N ILE A 213 19.20 23.40 15.76
CA ILE A 213 20.24 24.25 16.33
C ILE A 213 21.16 23.42 17.21
N ASN A 214 22.41 23.84 17.34
CA ASN A 214 23.31 23.28 18.34
C ASN A 214 22.83 23.63 19.75
N ARG A 215 22.68 22.64 20.63
CA ARG A 215 22.12 22.82 21.99
C ARG A 215 22.95 23.71 22.91
N ARG A 216 24.25 23.92 22.63
CA ARG A 216 25.15 24.74 23.47
C ARG A 216 25.35 26.14 22.92
N THR A 217 25.59 26.24 21.62
CA THR A 217 25.89 27.54 20.98
C THR A 217 24.65 28.25 20.46
N GLY A 218 23.56 27.53 20.18
CA GLY A 218 22.35 28.07 19.57
C GLY A 218 22.49 28.30 18.05
N ASP A 219 23.64 27.98 17.47
CA ASP A 219 23.87 28.12 16.03
C ASP A 219 22.99 27.17 15.23
N SER A 220 22.53 27.61 14.07
CA SER A 220 21.75 26.76 13.15
C SER A 220 22.60 25.61 12.61
N THR A 221 22.16 24.36 12.80
CA THR A 221 22.76 23.15 12.23
C THR A 221 21.97 22.60 11.07
N LEU A 222 20.66 22.92 11.00
CA LEU A 222 19.76 22.61 9.89
C LEU A 222 18.83 23.79 9.63
N SER A 223 18.81 24.29 8.41
CA SER A 223 17.86 25.32 7.99
C SER A 223 16.42 24.81 8.00
N LEU A 224 15.45 25.73 7.99
CA LEU A 224 14.02 25.40 8.02
C LEU A 224 13.65 24.49 6.84
N GLN A 225 13.13 23.30 7.16
CA GLN A 225 12.63 22.29 6.23
C GLN A 225 11.12 22.48 6.08
N VAL A 226 10.68 23.09 5.00
CA VAL A 226 9.26 23.38 4.70
C VAL A 226 8.61 22.34 3.80
N ARG A 227 9.44 21.60 3.02
CA ARG A 227 8.97 20.52 2.14
C ARG A 227 8.88 19.20 2.91
N VAL A 228 7.90 19.13 3.78
CA VAL A 228 7.55 17.97 4.61
C VAL A 228 6.10 17.55 4.30
N PRO A 229 5.66 16.33 4.62
CA PRO A 229 4.29 15.91 4.33
C PRO A 229 3.25 16.92 4.84
N VAL A 230 3.30 17.26 6.12
CA VAL A 230 2.42 18.27 6.74
C VAL A 230 3.28 19.25 7.55
N PRO A 231 3.33 20.53 7.17
CA PRO A 231 4.21 21.52 7.83
C PRO A 231 3.79 21.91 9.26
N ASP A 232 2.51 21.80 9.62
CA ASP A 232 2.02 22.08 10.99
C ASP A 232 2.40 20.96 11.94
N ILE A 233 3.64 21.00 12.44
CA ILE A 233 4.17 19.96 13.33
C ILE A 233 3.90 20.34 14.78
N ARG A 234 3.32 19.43 15.56
CA ARG A 234 2.90 19.65 16.96
C ARG A 234 3.60 18.76 17.98
N ALA A 235 4.11 17.63 17.55
CA ALA A 235 4.89 16.71 18.38
C ALA A 235 6.15 16.27 17.62
N LEU A 236 7.24 16.08 18.33
CA LEU A 236 8.50 15.56 17.81
C LEU A 236 9.01 14.42 18.68
N LEU A 237 9.59 13.42 18.04
CA LEU A 237 10.27 12.32 18.70
C LEU A 237 11.48 11.91 17.84
N VAL A 238 12.59 11.53 18.47
CA VAL A 238 13.73 10.94 17.78
C VAL A 238 13.91 9.51 18.26
N VAL A 239 13.86 8.57 17.30
CA VAL A 239 13.97 7.13 17.56
C VAL A 239 15.05 6.56 16.67
N ASN A 240 16.09 5.96 17.26
CA ASN A 240 17.20 5.36 16.51
C ASN A 240 17.83 6.32 15.46
N GLY A 241 17.89 7.62 15.78
CA GLY A 241 18.40 8.66 14.89
C GLY A 241 17.40 9.17 13.83
N HIS A 242 16.24 8.57 13.69
CA HIS A 242 15.17 9.02 12.78
C HIS A 242 14.24 10.01 13.48
N LEU A 243 13.98 11.14 12.81
CA LEU A 243 13.02 12.13 13.26
C LEU A 243 11.60 11.68 12.94
N TRP A 244 10.74 11.66 13.94
CA TRP A 244 9.29 11.53 13.85
C TRP A 244 8.61 12.85 14.15
N ALA A 245 7.57 13.16 13.40
CA ALA A 245 6.76 14.36 13.55
C ALA A 245 5.27 14.00 13.59
N GLY A 246 4.59 14.46 14.63
CA GLY A 246 3.14 14.36 14.79
C GLY A 246 2.47 15.65 14.33
N THR A 247 1.41 15.54 13.54
CA THR A 247 0.69 16.65 12.92
C THR A 247 -0.82 16.51 13.10
N PRO A 248 -1.64 17.51 12.74
CA PRO A 248 -3.10 17.35 12.71
C PRO A 248 -3.62 16.37 11.64
N GLU A 249 -2.78 16.03 10.65
CA GLU A 249 -3.14 15.22 9.48
C GLU A 249 -2.31 13.92 9.40
N GLY A 250 -1.86 13.38 10.52
CA GLY A 250 -1.07 12.15 10.60
C GLY A 250 0.33 12.36 11.18
N ALA A 251 1.16 11.33 11.07
CA ALA A 251 2.56 11.38 11.47
C ALA A 251 3.48 11.10 10.28
N PHE A 252 4.70 11.59 10.32
CA PHE A 252 5.70 11.22 9.35
C PHE A 252 7.06 10.96 10.01
N MET A 253 7.84 10.12 9.34
CA MET A 253 9.21 9.80 9.72
C MET A 253 10.17 10.28 8.62
N LYS A 254 11.25 10.96 8.99
CA LYS A 254 12.33 11.24 8.04
C LYS A 254 13.10 9.95 7.80
N ALA A 255 12.99 9.43 6.59
CA ALA A 255 13.76 8.29 6.14
C ALA A 255 15.17 8.70 5.68
N ASP A 256 16.01 7.71 5.38
CA ASP A 256 17.31 7.95 4.80
C ASP A 256 17.18 8.67 3.44
N ALA A 257 18.26 9.33 3.00
CA ALA A 257 18.33 10.08 1.74
C ALA A 257 17.35 11.26 1.59
N GLY A 258 16.74 11.74 2.70
CA GLY A 258 15.95 12.98 2.70
C GLY A 258 14.49 12.81 2.28
N SER A 259 14.01 11.57 2.07
CA SER A 259 12.60 11.26 1.86
C SER A 259 11.84 11.16 3.18
N TYR A 260 10.52 11.13 3.10
CA TYR A 260 9.64 10.93 4.26
C TYR A 260 8.78 9.70 4.04
N ARG A 261 8.49 8.96 5.13
CA ARG A 261 7.41 7.98 5.22
C ARG A 261 6.25 8.65 5.95
N TYR A 262 5.04 8.53 5.38
CA TYR A 262 3.85 9.18 5.90
C TYR A 262 2.82 8.17 6.39
N PHE A 263 2.37 8.34 7.62
CA PHE A 263 1.44 7.45 8.32
C PHE A 263 0.18 8.24 8.65
N ALA A 264 -0.82 8.12 7.79
CA ALA A 264 -2.11 8.79 7.93
C ALA A 264 -3.25 7.87 7.50
N SER A 265 -4.47 8.29 7.72
CA SER A 265 -5.70 7.55 7.50
C SER A 265 -5.91 6.37 8.45
N ARG A 266 -7.09 5.76 8.37
CA ARG A 266 -7.42 4.58 9.17
C ARG A 266 -6.62 3.33 8.81
N ARG A 267 -5.84 3.37 7.73
CA ARG A 267 -4.81 2.33 7.49
C ARG A 267 -3.78 2.32 8.61
N TRP A 268 -3.33 3.49 9.06
CA TRP A 268 -2.24 3.62 10.02
C TRP A 268 -2.69 4.04 11.41
N LEU A 269 -3.63 4.97 11.51
CA LEU A 269 -4.08 5.59 12.75
C LEU A 269 -5.60 5.43 12.88
N ASP A 270 -6.12 5.43 14.11
CA ASP A 270 -7.56 5.50 14.34
C ASP A 270 -8.12 6.86 13.91
N GLN A 271 -7.30 7.92 14.05
CA GLN A 271 -7.56 9.30 13.67
C GLN A 271 -6.24 10.03 13.39
N ASP A 272 -6.24 10.98 12.46
CA ASP A 272 -5.01 11.64 12.00
C ASP A 272 -4.48 12.74 12.92
N ASN A 273 -5.27 13.28 13.86
CA ASN A 273 -4.83 14.36 14.75
C ASN A 273 -3.93 13.84 15.88
N VAL A 274 -2.63 13.81 15.61
CA VAL A 274 -1.60 13.35 16.57
C VAL A 274 -1.44 14.35 17.70
N LYS A 275 -1.46 13.83 18.94
CA LYS A 275 -1.29 14.61 20.19
C LYS A 275 0.07 14.42 20.81
N ASP A 276 0.57 13.18 20.84
CA ASP A 276 1.82 12.83 21.50
C ASP A 276 2.38 11.53 20.91
N MET A 277 3.65 11.26 21.10
CA MET A 277 4.32 10.07 20.63
C MET A 277 5.34 9.57 21.66
N ALA A 278 5.47 8.23 21.76
CA ALA A 278 6.52 7.56 22.53
C ALA A 278 7.07 6.37 21.70
N ALA A 279 8.24 5.87 22.07
CA ALA A 279 8.82 4.70 21.45
C ALA A 279 9.26 3.67 22.49
N ASP A 280 9.26 2.38 22.10
CA ASP A 280 9.88 1.32 22.89
C ASP A 280 11.35 1.08 22.47
N SER A 281 12.02 0.17 23.16
CA SER A 281 13.42 -0.18 22.90
C SER A 281 13.64 -0.87 21.55
N ASN A 282 12.60 -1.42 20.93
CA ASN A 282 12.65 -2.02 19.58
C ASN A 282 12.60 -0.95 18.48
N GLY A 283 12.24 0.29 18.84
CA GLY A 283 12.03 1.37 17.87
C GLY A 283 10.62 1.45 17.32
N ASP A 284 9.67 0.68 17.85
CA ASP A 284 8.26 0.81 17.54
C ASP A 284 7.71 2.11 18.11
N VAL A 285 6.88 2.82 17.37
CA VAL A 285 6.38 4.15 17.77
C VAL A 285 4.90 4.08 18.12
N TYR A 286 4.60 4.52 19.34
CA TYR A 286 3.24 4.66 19.85
C TYR A 286 2.75 6.08 19.60
N ILE A 287 1.65 6.20 18.89
CA ILE A 287 1.07 7.47 18.47
C ILE A 287 -0.26 7.66 19.16
N LEU A 288 -0.33 8.69 20.00
CA LEU A 288 -1.54 9.10 20.69
C LEU A 288 -2.30 10.11 19.84
N THR A 289 -3.54 9.81 19.55
CA THR A 289 -4.46 10.73 18.88
C THR A 289 -5.47 11.31 19.85
N ALA A 290 -6.46 12.03 19.38
CA ALA A 290 -7.53 12.52 20.26
C ALA A 290 -8.41 11.40 20.80
N THR A 291 -8.55 10.28 20.07
CA THR A 291 -9.51 9.21 20.35
C THR A 291 -8.86 7.85 20.60
N GLY A 292 -7.60 7.67 20.22
CA GLY A 292 -6.97 6.36 20.25
C GLY A 292 -5.49 6.34 20.55
N LEU A 293 -5.00 5.13 20.76
CA LEU A 293 -3.59 4.80 20.84
C LEU A 293 -3.27 3.82 19.71
N ASN A 294 -2.26 4.15 18.91
CA ASN A 294 -1.83 3.37 17.78
C ASN A 294 -0.35 3.03 17.89
N LYS A 295 0.07 1.91 17.35
CA LYS A 295 1.49 1.54 17.27
C LYS A 295 1.88 1.35 15.83
N ILE A 296 2.94 2.00 15.39
CA ILE A 296 3.63 1.69 14.14
C ILE A 296 4.82 0.81 14.51
N ALA A 297 4.72 -0.46 14.13
CA ALA A 297 5.76 -1.44 14.38
C ALA A 297 6.56 -1.72 13.09
N PHE A 298 7.85 -1.96 13.25
CA PHE A 298 8.78 -2.26 12.17
C PHE A 298 9.24 -3.71 12.31
N THR A 299 8.61 -4.60 11.54
CA THR A 299 8.88 -6.04 11.60
C THR A 299 9.77 -6.48 10.45
N GLN A 300 10.72 -7.35 10.73
CA GLN A 300 11.43 -8.04 9.67
C GLN A 300 10.52 -9.09 9.03
N GLN A 301 10.37 -9.00 7.71
CA GLN A 301 9.52 -9.89 6.93
C GLN A 301 10.22 -10.26 5.63
N THR A 302 9.99 -11.47 5.12
CA THR A 302 10.41 -11.88 3.78
C THR A 302 9.23 -11.80 2.80
N LEU A 303 9.51 -11.72 1.50
CA LEU A 303 8.45 -11.77 0.48
C LEU A 303 7.71 -13.11 0.50
N ALA A 304 8.38 -14.21 0.87
CA ALA A 304 7.74 -15.51 1.05
C ALA A 304 6.72 -15.49 2.21
N GLN A 305 7.07 -14.88 3.34
CA GLN A 305 6.14 -14.73 4.47
C GLN A 305 4.95 -13.85 4.10
N LYS A 306 5.19 -12.78 3.34
CA LYS A 306 4.13 -11.89 2.83
C LYS A 306 3.20 -12.64 1.88
N ALA A 307 3.73 -13.47 0.99
CA ALA A 307 2.92 -14.31 0.11
C ALA A 307 2.08 -15.34 0.89
N ALA A 308 2.67 -15.98 1.91
CA ALA A 308 1.93 -16.90 2.77
C ALA A 308 0.81 -16.22 3.56
N TYR A 309 1.00 -14.95 3.96
CA TYR A 309 -0.05 -14.16 4.59
C TYR A 309 -1.24 -13.94 3.64
N PHE A 310 -0.99 -13.48 2.39
CA PHE A 310 -2.06 -13.25 1.41
C PHE A 310 -2.74 -14.54 0.98
N GLU A 311 -1.99 -15.63 0.78
CA GLU A 311 -2.56 -16.95 0.47
C GLU A 311 -3.54 -17.40 1.56
N ARG A 312 -3.14 -17.32 2.84
CA ARG A 312 -4.00 -17.67 3.96
C ARG A 312 -5.24 -16.78 4.01
N LYS A 313 -5.07 -15.46 3.89
CA LYS A 313 -6.15 -14.47 3.87
C LYS A 313 -7.20 -14.80 2.80
N ILE A 314 -6.74 -15.08 1.57
CA ILE A 314 -7.61 -15.43 0.44
C ILE A 314 -8.42 -16.69 0.77
N ARG A 315 -7.74 -17.75 1.23
CA ARG A 315 -8.40 -19.02 1.53
C ARG A 315 -9.37 -18.95 2.71
N GLU A 316 -9.11 -18.09 3.68
CA GLU A 316 -9.96 -17.92 4.85
C GLU A 316 -11.28 -17.18 4.54
N ARG A 317 -11.29 -16.21 3.61
CA ARG A 317 -12.45 -15.34 3.48
C ARG A 317 -12.75 -14.72 2.10
N HIS A 318 -12.00 -15.05 1.04
CA HIS A 318 -12.17 -14.41 -0.27
C HIS A 318 -12.53 -15.37 -1.41
N ILE A 319 -12.89 -16.61 -1.13
CA ILE A 319 -13.28 -17.59 -2.16
C ILE A 319 -14.79 -17.77 -2.18
N ARG A 320 -15.43 -17.37 -3.29
CA ARG A 320 -16.84 -17.54 -3.56
C ARG A 320 -17.03 -18.47 -4.76
N TYR A 321 -17.50 -19.68 -4.54
CA TYR A 321 -17.68 -20.71 -5.58
C TYR A 321 -16.44 -20.99 -6.46
N GLY A 322 -15.24 -20.74 -5.94
CA GLY A 322 -13.98 -20.85 -6.69
C GLY A 322 -13.48 -19.54 -7.30
N PHE A 323 -14.29 -18.50 -7.33
CA PHE A 323 -13.88 -17.14 -7.69
C PHE A 323 -13.29 -16.39 -6.50
N ILE A 324 -12.37 -15.45 -6.80
CA ILE A 324 -11.97 -14.41 -5.85
C ILE A 324 -13.13 -13.41 -5.70
N ALA A 325 -13.45 -13.07 -4.46
CA ALA A 325 -14.45 -12.07 -4.12
C ALA A 325 -13.84 -10.93 -3.29
N ASN A 326 -14.27 -9.71 -3.55
CA ASN A 326 -14.09 -8.61 -2.61
C ASN A 326 -15.05 -8.80 -1.44
N LEU A 327 -14.67 -8.28 -0.27
CA LEU A 327 -15.56 -8.22 0.88
C LEU A 327 -16.21 -6.84 0.98
N GLN A 328 -17.50 -6.81 1.26
CA GLN A 328 -18.21 -5.63 1.76
C GLN A 328 -18.20 -5.68 3.27
N LEU A 329 -17.86 -4.55 3.92
CA LEU A 329 -17.72 -4.44 5.37
C LEU A 329 -18.77 -3.48 5.93
N ASN A 330 -19.61 -3.97 6.84
CA ASN A 330 -20.65 -3.16 7.49
C ASN A 330 -20.81 -3.53 8.98
N PRO A 331 -20.23 -2.73 9.89
CA PRO A 331 -19.68 -1.38 9.69
C PRO A 331 -18.30 -1.37 9.00
N PRO A 332 -17.92 -0.23 8.38
CA PRO A 332 -16.65 -0.06 7.71
C PRO A 332 -15.44 -0.43 8.57
N GLY A 333 -14.54 -1.24 8.00
CA GLY A 333 -13.32 -1.69 8.65
C GLY A 333 -13.49 -2.89 9.59
N ASP A 334 -14.71 -3.36 9.80
CA ASP A 334 -14.97 -4.56 10.61
C ASP A 334 -14.98 -5.82 9.73
N VAL A 335 -13.85 -6.51 9.68
CA VAL A 335 -13.72 -7.75 8.91
C VAL A 335 -14.64 -8.86 9.42
N ALA A 336 -15.08 -8.82 10.68
CA ALA A 336 -16.03 -9.79 11.22
C ALA A 336 -17.46 -9.62 10.64
N SER A 337 -17.77 -8.44 10.09
CA SER A 337 -19.02 -8.13 9.40
C SER A 337 -19.00 -8.47 7.89
N ALA A 338 -17.89 -9.09 7.40
CA ALA A 338 -17.62 -9.24 5.99
C ALA A 338 -18.65 -10.10 5.25
N GLU A 339 -19.11 -9.60 4.10
CA GLU A 339 -19.94 -10.31 3.14
C GLU A 339 -19.23 -10.36 1.78
N MET A 340 -19.20 -11.54 1.13
CA MET A 340 -18.58 -11.67 -0.20
C MET A 340 -19.51 -11.08 -1.26
N ALA A 341 -18.97 -10.18 -2.08
CA ALA A 341 -19.70 -9.54 -3.15
C ALA A 341 -19.50 -10.24 -4.50
N ASP A 342 -20.55 -10.29 -5.33
CA ASP A 342 -20.36 -10.47 -6.76
C ASP A 342 -19.80 -9.18 -7.38
N THR A 343 -18.98 -9.30 -8.43
CA THR A 343 -18.42 -8.14 -9.12
C THR A 343 -18.69 -8.19 -10.63
N ASP A 344 -18.40 -7.10 -11.31
CA ASP A 344 -18.52 -7.03 -12.77
C ASP A 344 -17.46 -7.88 -13.49
N ASN A 345 -16.35 -8.19 -12.82
CA ASN A 345 -15.20 -8.87 -13.41
C ASN A 345 -14.69 -10.01 -12.52
N ASP A 346 -15.61 -10.86 -12.01
CA ASP A 346 -15.23 -12.01 -11.17
C ASP A 346 -14.23 -12.94 -11.87
N GLY A 347 -14.37 -13.12 -13.18
CA GLY A 347 -13.42 -13.90 -13.99
C GLY A 347 -12.05 -13.26 -14.06
N LEU A 348 -11.97 -11.93 -14.32
CA LEU A 348 -10.68 -11.25 -14.44
C LEU A 348 -9.89 -11.37 -13.13
N TRP A 349 -10.48 -10.98 -12.00
CA TRP A 349 -9.82 -11.05 -10.70
C TRP A 349 -9.44 -12.49 -10.31
N SER A 350 -10.31 -13.45 -10.58
CA SER A 350 -10.01 -14.87 -10.30
C SER A 350 -8.89 -15.42 -11.16
N SER A 351 -8.68 -14.87 -12.36
CA SER A 351 -7.57 -15.26 -13.23
C SER A 351 -6.21 -14.89 -12.63
N PHE A 352 -6.12 -13.85 -11.82
CA PHE A 352 -4.90 -13.48 -11.07
C PHE A 352 -4.56 -14.53 -10.02
N TYR A 353 -5.54 -14.94 -9.23
CA TYR A 353 -5.32 -16.00 -8.25
C TYR A 353 -5.00 -17.33 -8.91
N LEU A 354 -5.76 -17.74 -9.92
CA LEU A 354 -5.48 -18.94 -10.70
C LEU A 354 -4.06 -18.91 -11.28
N GLY A 355 -3.67 -17.82 -11.91
CA GLY A 355 -2.32 -17.62 -12.44
C GLY A 355 -1.26 -17.72 -11.34
N SER A 356 -1.51 -17.13 -10.17
CA SER A 356 -0.60 -17.22 -9.02
C SER A 356 -0.39 -18.68 -8.59
N GLN A 357 -1.46 -19.48 -8.52
CA GLN A 357 -1.39 -20.89 -8.15
C GLN A 357 -0.71 -21.74 -9.23
N ALA A 358 -0.90 -21.41 -10.51
CA ALA A 358 -0.22 -22.06 -11.62
C ALA A 358 1.30 -21.82 -11.56
N PHE A 359 1.74 -20.56 -11.39
CA PHE A 359 3.15 -20.23 -11.23
C PHE A 359 3.72 -20.84 -9.93
N ARG A 360 2.95 -20.84 -8.82
CA ARG A 360 3.33 -21.53 -7.60
C ARG A 360 3.58 -22.99 -7.84
N TYR A 361 2.67 -23.68 -8.53
CA TYR A 361 2.84 -25.09 -8.87
C TYR A 361 4.07 -25.30 -9.75
N ALA A 362 4.28 -24.50 -10.76
CA ALA A 362 5.45 -24.60 -11.64
C ALA A 362 6.79 -24.42 -10.88
N VAL A 363 6.80 -23.65 -9.78
CA VAL A 363 7.99 -23.41 -8.96
C VAL A 363 8.18 -24.48 -7.89
N THR A 364 7.08 -24.89 -7.21
CA THR A 364 7.15 -25.68 -5.97
C THR A 364 6.73 -27.14 -6.15
N HIS A 365 5.96 -27.44 -7.18
CA HIS A 365 5.26 -28.72 -7.41
C HIS A 365 4.33 -29.13 -6.24
N GLU A 366 3.89 -28.17 -5.42
CA GLU A 366 2.96 -28.43 -4.33
C GLU A 366 1.58 -28.88 -4.86
N PRO A 367 1.07 -30.07 -4.51
CA PRO A 367 -0.23 -30.55 -5.00
C PRO A 367 -1.40 -29.62 -4.62
N VAL A 368 -1.26 -28.85 -3.53
CA VAL A 368 -2.28 -27.89 -3.11
C VAL A 368 -2.44 -26.75 -4.09
N ALA A 369 -1.35 -26.24 -4.68
CA ALA A 369 -1.39 -25.19 -5.67
C ALA A 369 -2.10 -25.67 -6.95
N LYS A 370 -1.78 -26.87 -7.43
CA LYS A 370 -2.49 -27.53 -8.54
C LYS A 370 -4.00 -27.64 -8.25
N ARG A 371 -4.37 -28.10 -7.07
CA ARG A 371 -5.78 -28.21 -6.67
C ARG A 371 -6.51 -26.87 -6.67
N TYR A 372 -5.89 -25.80 -6.18
CA TYR A 372 -6.50 -24.46 -6.17
C TYR A 372 -6.65 -23.86 -7.57
N ALA A 373 -5.69 -24.13 -8.46
CA ALA A 373 -5.82 -23.74 -9.87
C ALA A 373 -6.99 -24.46 -10.55
N TRP A 374 -7.19 -25.76 -10.29
CA TRP A 374 -8.33 -26.51 -10.83
C TRP A 374 -9.67 -26.09 -10.22
N GLU A 375 -9.73 -25.79 -8.92
CA GLU A 375 -10.91 -25.23 -8.26
C GLU A 375 -11.37 -23.94 -8.93
N ALA A 376 -10.45 -23.04 -9.25
CA ALA A 376 -10.78 -21.83 -9.99
C ALA A 376 -11.29 -22.16 -11.43
N LEU A 377 -10.66 -23.10 -12.15
CA LEU A 377 -11.16 -23.52 -13.46
C LEU A 377 -12.60 -24.05 -13.39
N GLU A 378 -12.98 -24.77 -12.32
CA GLU A 378 -14.37 -25.25 -12.16
C GLU A 378 -15.39 -24.11 -12.16
N ALA A 379 -15.05 -22.98 -11.51
CA ALA A 379 -15.86 -21.76 -11.56
C ALA A 379 -15.96 -21.19 -12.99
N PHE A 380 -14.84 -21.15 -13.73
CA PHE A 380 -14.82 -20.73 -15.14
C PHE A 380 -15.62 -21.68 -16.04
N GLU A 381 -15.59 -22.98 -15.82
CA GLU A 381 -16.45 -23.92 -16.55
C GLU A 381 -17.93 -23.74 -16.22
N ARG A 382 -18.23 -23.36 -14.97
CA ARG A 382 -19.60 -23.09 -14.55
C ARG A 382 -20.19 -21.89 -15.28
N ILE A 383 -19.46 -20.80 -15.52
CA ILE A 383 -19.96 -19.65 -16.29
C ILE A 383 -20.34 -19.98 -17.75
N LEU A 384 -19.76 -21.03 -18.32
CA LEU A 384 -20.14 -21.54 -19.65
C LEU A 384 -21.35 -22.49 -19.62
N SER A 385 -21.70 -23.04 -18.47
CA SER A 385 -22.74 -24.05 -18.32
C SER A 385 -23.96 -23.58 -17.54
N ILE A 386 -23.86 -22.44 -16.84
CA ILE A 386 -24.95 -21.89 -16.02
C ILE A 386 -26.08 -21.30 -16.89
N ASN A 387 -25.75 -20.85 -18.09
CA ASN A 387 -26.68 -20.29 -19.07
C ASN A 387 -26.96 -21.29 -20.21
N GLN A 388 -27.94 -20.99 -21.05
CA GLN A 388 -28.34 -21.81 -22.19
C GLN A 388 -27.61 -21.48 -23.49
N LEU A 389 -26.76 -20.47 -23.53
CA LEU A 389 -26.08 -20.00 -24.73
C LEU A 389 -24.83 -20.82 -25.00
N LYS A 390 -24.74 -21.40 -26.18
CA LYS A 390 -23.60 -22.22 -26.53
C LYS A 390 -22.30 -21.39 -26.63
N GLY A 391 -21.36 -21.61 -25.72
CA GLY A 391 -20.04 -20.99 -25.70
C GLY A 391 -20.03 -19.52 -25.29
N PHE A 392 -21.15 -18.97 -24.87
CA PHE A 392 -21.21 -17.64 -24.24
C PHE A 392 -20.86 -17.76 -22.76
N PRO A 393 -19.81 -17.07 -22.29
CA PRO A 393 -19.49 -17.06 -20.87
C PRO A 393 -20.34 -16.01 -20.13
N SER A 394 -21.03 -16.41 -19.07
CA SER A 394 -21.65 -15.48 -18.14
C SER A 394 -20.57 -14.66 -17.42
N ARG A 395 -20.87 -13.45 -16.99
CA ARG A 395 -19.93 -12.62 -16.22
C ARG A 395 -19.64 -13.24 -14.85
N THR A 396 -20.70 -13.65 -14.17
CA THR A 396 -20.67 -14.36 -12.90
C THR A 396 -21.98 -15.12 -12.70
N PHE A 397 -22.12 -15.81 -11.58
CA PHE A 397 -23.35 -16.48 -11.20
C PHE A 397 -23.57 -16.41 -9.68
N GLU A 398 -24.83 -16.54 -9.25
CA GLU A 398 -25.20 -16.54 -7.84
C GLU A 398 -26.46 -17.40 -7.62
N ARG A 399 -26.68 -17.82 -6.38
CA ARG A 399 -27.95 -18.36 -5.96
C ARG A 399 -29.06 -17.35 -6.18
N LYS A 400 -30.21 -17.82 -6.63
CA LYS A 400 -31.36 -16.95 -6.93
C LYS A 400 -31.79 -16.15 -5.71
N GLY A 401 -31.83 -14.82 -5.86
CA GLY A 401 -32.18 -13.89 -4.79
C GLY A 401 -31.02 -13.41 -3.90
N TYR A 402 -29.78 -13.86 -4.16
CA TYR A 402 -28.59 -13.47 -3.36
C TYR A 402 -27.60 -12.56 -4.11
N LYS A 403 -27.92 -12.14 -5.33
CA LYS A 403 -27.12 -11.13 -6.05
C LYS A 403 -27.09 -9.80 -5.31
N ASN A 404 -26.00 -9.10 -5.35
CA ASN A 404 -25.83 -7.82 -4.67
C ASN A 404 -25.39 -6.64 -5.57
N SER A 405 -25.16 -6.86 -6.86
CA SER A 405 -24.82 -5.80 -7.81
C SER A 405 -25.60 -5.87 -9.12
N ASP A 406 -25.79 -4.74 -9.82
CA ASP A 406 -26.35 -4.60 -11.19
C ASP A 406 -27.58 -5.46 -11.49
N PRO A 407 -28.69 -5.29 -10.76
CA PRO A 407 -29.85 -6.19 -10.86
C PRO A 407 -30.43 -6.32 -12.28
N GLU A 408 -30.26 -5.34 -13.15
CA GLU A 408 -30.73 -5.32 -14.52
C GLU A 408 -29.97 -6.27 -15.47
N ARG A 409 -28.75 -6.68 -15.10
CA ARG A 409 -27.89 -7.57 -15.90
C ARG A 409 -28.11 -9.05 -15.60
N TRP A 410 -28.84 -9.38 -14.57
CA TRP A 410 -29.06 -10.75 -14.15
C TRP A 410 -30.19 -11.42 -14.93
N ARG A 411 -30.02 -12.72 -15.16
CA ARG A 411 -30.89 -13.59 -15.92
C ARG A 411 -31.12 -14.89 -15.17
N ASP A 412 -32.31 -15.47 -15.31
CA ASP A 412 -32.62 -16.80 -14.76
C ASP A 412 -31.75 -17.87 -15.49
N SER A 413 -31.20 -18.78 -14.72
CA SER A 413 -30.57 -20.00 -15.23
C SER A 413 -31.66 -21.05 -15.61
N PRO A 414 -31.34 -21.99 -16.52
CA PRO A 414 -32.17 -23.22 -16.66
C PRO A 414 -32.35 -24.00 -15.36
N ASP A 415 -31.38 -23.92 -14.46
CA ASP A 415 -31.49 -24.41 -13.08
C ASP A 415 -32.19 -23.34 -12.22
N PRO A 416 -33.42 -23.58 -11.68
CA PRO A 416 -34.22 -22.56 -11.02
C PRO A 416 -33.65 -22.04 -9.71
N GLU A 417 -32.62 -22.71 -9.15
CA GLU A 417 -31.89 -22.29 -7.94
C GLU A 417 -30.82 -21.24 -8.21
N TRP A 418 -30.58 -20.93 -9.48
CA TRP A 418 -29.46 -20.08 -9.88
C TRP A 418 -29.89 -18.95 -10.81
N GLU A 419 -29.11 -17.89 -10.80
CA GLU A 419 -29.13 -16.80 -11.77
C GLU A 419 -27.71 -16.45 -12.21
N TRP A 420 -27.58 -15.85 -13.37
CA TRP A 420 -26.30 -15.50 -13.96
C TRP A 420 -26.32 -14.07 -14.51
N LYS A 421 -25.15 -13.43 -14.49
CA LYS A 421 -24.97 -12.06 -14.96
C LYS A 421 -24.53 -12.04 -16.41
N GLY A 422 -25.28 -11.33 -17.26
CA GLY A 422 -25.00 -11.13 -18.67
C GLY A 422 -24.05 -9.96 -18.95
N HIS A 423 -24.04 -9.48 -20.21
CA HIS A 423 -23.21 -8.36 -20.64
C HIS A 423 -21.69 -8.56 -20.43
N THR A 424 -21.21 -9.78 -20.66
CA THR A 424 -19.79 -10.11 -20.53
C THR A 424 -18.89 -9.19 -21.37
N SER A 425 -17.79 -8.72 -20.76
CA SER A 425 -16.90 -7.70 -21.31
C SER A 425 -15.62 -8.28 -21.92
N SER A 426 -14.80 -7.41 -22.52
CA SER A 426 -13.45 -7.72 -22.99
C SER A 426 -12.50 -8.09 -21.86
N ASP A 427 -12.66 -7.53 -20.68
CA ASP A 427 -11.88 -7.86 -19.46
C ASP A 427 -12.00 -9.35 -19.13
N GLU A 428 -13.23 -9.84 -19.11
CA GLU A 428 -13.53 -11.26 -18.89
C GLU A 428 -12.89 -12.15 -19.98
N TYR A 429 -12.98 -11.73 -21.25
CA TYR A 429 -12.38 -12.46 -22.34
C TYR A 429 -10.84 -12.55 -22.21
N VAL A 430 -10.19 -11.47 -21.79
CA VAL A 430 -8.74 -11.47 -21.52
C VAL A 430 -8.41 -12.48 -20.43
N ALA A 431 -9.21 -12.52 -19.35
CA ALA A 431 -9.04 -13.53 -18.30
C ALA A 431 -9.10 -14.97 -18.84
N TYR A 432 -10.04 -15.25 -19.75
CA TYR A 432 -10.21 -16.59 -20.31
C TYR A 432 -9.05 -17.05 -21.17
N ILE A 433 -8.49 -16.18 -22.01
CA ILE A 433 -7.31 -16.54 -22.81
C ILE A 433 -6.05 -16.63 -21.97
N TRP A 434 -5.89 -15.73 -20.98
CA TRP A 434 -4.76 -15.76 -20.05
C TRP A 434 -4.76 -17.05 -19.22
N MET A 435 -5.86 -17.33 -18.51
CA MET A 435 -5.93 -18.49 -17.64
C MET A 435 -5.81 -19.82 -18.42
N ALA A 436 -6.39 -19.90 -19.63
CA ALA A 436 -6.29 -21.11 -20.44
C ALA A 436 -4.84 -21.36 -20.89
N ALA A 437 -4.10 -20.33 -21.29
CA ALA A 437 -2.68 -20.45 -21.62
C ALA A 437 -1.88 -20.92 -20.41
N ILE A 438 -2.01 -20.25 -19.27
CA ILE A 438 -1.23 -20.55 -18.05
C ILE A 438 -1.55 -21.96 -17.51
N LEU A 439 -2.82 -22.35 -17.45
CA LEU A 439 -3.20 -23.70 -17.02
C LEU A 439 -2.63 -24.77 -17.96
N HIS A 440 -2.76 -24.59 -19.27
CA HIS A 440 -2.27 -25.55 -20.25
C HIS A 440 -0.75 -25.69 -20.22
N GLU A 441 -0.03 -24.58 -20.00
CA GLU A 441 1.43 -24.57 -19.97
C GLU A 441 2.01 -25.17 -18.67
N MET A 442 1.39 -24.88 -17.53
CA MET A 442 2.03 -25.04 -16.22
C MET A 442 1.37 -26.10 -15.31
N VAL A 443 0.08 -26.39 -15.51
CA VAL A 443 -0.70 -27.18 -14.55
C VAL A 443 -1.23 -28.47 -15.17
N ALA A 444 -1.66 -28.43 -16.43
CA ALA A 444 -2.23 -29.58 -17.12
C ALA A 444 -1.13 -30.56 -17.54
N GLU A 445 -1.07 -31.72 -16.90
CA GLU A 445 -0.06 -32.74 -17.12
C GLU A 445 -0.56 -33.92 -17.96
N THR A 446 -1.84 -34.27 -17.78
CA THR A 446 -2.45 -35.39 -18.51
C THR A 446 -3.16 -34.93 -19.79
N PRO A 447 -3.34 -35.84 -20.78
CA PRO A 447 -4.15 -35.51 -21.98
C PRO A 447 -5.56 -35.04 -21.63
N ASP A 448 -6.19 -35.61 -20.62
CA ASP A 448 -7.56 -35.24 -20.20
C ASP A 448 -7.58 -33.84 -19.58
N GLU A 449 -6.61 -33.49 -18.75
CA GLU A 449 -6.46 -32.13 -18.19
C GLU A 449 -6.26 -31.10 -19.32
N LYS A 450 -5.37 -31.39 -20.28
CA LYS A 450 -5.14 -30.52 -21.44
C LYS A 450 -6.40 -30.38 -22.32
N GLN A 451 -7.10 -31.48 -22.55
CA GLN A 451 -8.36 -31.47 -23.31
C GLN A 451 -9.43 -30.65 -22.59
N ARG A 452 -9.50 -30.67 -21.27
CA ARG A 452 -10.45 -29.87 -20.48
C ARG A 452 -10.22 -28.35 -20.71
N VAL A 453 -8.97 -27.88 -20.60
CA VAL A 453 -8.60 -26.49 -20.86
C VAL A 453 -8.85 -26.12 -22.33
N THR A 454 -8.46 -27.00 -23.25
CA THR A 454 -8.68 -26.80 -24.70
C THR A 454 -10.16 -26.64 -25.03
N ALA A 455 -11.03 -27.50 -24.44
CA ALA A 455 -12.46 -27.45 -24.67
C ALA A 455 -13.12 -26.16 -24.13
N PHE A 456 -12.59 -25.60 -23.04
CA PHE A 456 -13.04 -24.33 -22.50
C PHE A 456 -12.84 -23.19 -23.50
N ILE A 457 -11.61 -22.99 -23.97
CA ILE A 457 -11.30 -21.89 -24.89
C ILE A 457 -11.91 -22.10 -26.27
N ASP A 458 -12.00 -23.35 -26.76
CA ASP A 458 -12.60 -23.67 -28.04
C ASP A 458 -14.10 -23.31 -28.11
N LYS A 459 -14.84 -23.50 -27.01
CA LYS A 459 -16.26 -23.10 -26.93
C LYS A 459 -16.41 -21.58 -27.07
N ILE A 460 -15.62 -20.80 -26.34
CA ILE A 460 -15.68 -19.33 -26.36
C ILE A 460 -15.28 -18.80 -27.73
N MET A 461 -14.15 -19.27 -28.28
CA MET A 461 -13.65 -18.80 -29.58
C MET A 461 -14.55 -19.22 -30.72
N THR A 462 -15.22 -20.37 -30.61
CA THR A 462 -16.25 -20.79 -31.58
C THR A 462 -17.43 -19.82 -31.58
N HIS A 463 -17.96 -19.47 -30.39
CA HIS A 463 -19.02 -18.49 -30.24
C HIS A 463 -18.64 -17.14 -30.87
N ILE A 464 -17.44 -16.63 -30.55
CA ILE A 464 -16.94 -15.34 -31.06
C ILE A 464 -16.87 -15.36 -32.60
N LEU A 465 -16.35 -16.42 -33.20
CA LEU A 465 -16.27 -16.53 -34.68
C LEU A 465 -17.63 -16.71 -35.36
N ASP A 466 -18.55 -17.48 -34.75
CA ASP A 466 -19.89 -17.69 -35.29
C ASP A 466 -20.71 -16.38 -35.26
N HIS A 467 -20.37 -15.46 -34.34
CA HIS A 467 -20.99 -14.14 -34.17
C HIS A 467 -20.12 -12.98 -34.72
N LYS A 468 -19.31 -13.20 -35.74
CA LYS A 468 -18.51 -12.15 -36.42
C LYS A 468 -17.58 -11.37 -35.49
N TYR A 469 -16.85 -12.09 -34.63
CA TYR A 469 -15.89 -11.59 -33.64
C TYR A 469 -16.55 -10.78 -32.54
N THR A 470 -17.72 -11.17 -32.05
CA THR A 470 -18.38 -10.55 -30.91
C THR A 470 -18.89 -11.60 -29.90
N LEU A 471 -19.05 -11.23 -28.65
CA LEU A 471 -19.89 -11.97 -27.71
C LEU A 471 -21.34 -11.50 -27.87
N VAL A 472 -22.24 -12.43 -28.13
CA VAL A 472 -23.69 -12.15 -28.32
C VAL A 472 -24.46 -12.76 -27.15
N ASP A 473 -25.17 -11.91 -26.41
CA ASP A 473 -25.93 -12.26 -25.23
C ASP A 473 -27.32 -12.85 -25.57
N ILE A 474 -28.10 -13.24 -24.57
CA ILE A 474 -29.40 -13.89 -24.69
C ILE A 474 -30.45 -13.04 -25.45
N ASP A 475 -30.26 -11.73 -25.47
CA ASP A 475 -31.10 -10.80 -26.24
C ASP A 475 -30.76 -10.74 -27.73
N ASN A 476 -29.86 -11.61 -28.21
CA ASN A 476 -29.30 -11.65 -29.56
C ASN A 476 -28.57 -10.37 -29.97
N LYS A 477 -28.07 -9.59 -29.02
CA LYS A 477 -27.25 -8.39 -29.29
C LYS A 477 -25.81 -8.61 -28.86
N PRO A 478 -24.86 -8.02 -29.59
CA PRO A 478 -23.48 -7.93 -29.09
C PRO A 478 -23.41 -7.20 -27.76
N THR A 479 -22.63 -7.72 -26.84
CA THR A 479 -22.33 -7.00 -25.59
C THR A 479 -21.60 -5.69 -25.88
N LEU A 480 -21.58 -4.75 -24.97
CA LEU A 480 -21.04 -3.41 -25.21
C LEU A 480 -19.55 -3.43 -25.55
N TRP A 481 -18.75 -4.17 -24.78
CA TRP A 481 -17.28 -4.11 -24.85
C TRP A 481 -16.61 -5.28 -25.58
N ALA A 482 -17.25 -6.46 -25.63
CA ALA A 482 -16.65 -7.66 -26.24
C ALA A 482 -16.89 -7.73 -27.75
N ARG A 483 -16.28 -6.82 -28.48
CA ARG A 483 -16.41 -6.65 -29.95
C ARG A 483 -15.04 -6.46 -30.57
N TRP A 484 -14.67 -7.38 -31.46
CA TRP A 484 -13.36 -7.39 -32.13
C TRP A 484 -13.43 -7.43 -33.65
N GLY A 485 -14.61 -7.27 -34.21
CA GLY A 485 -14.80 -7.27 -35.67
C GLY A 485 -14.19 -6.05 -36.37
N PRO A 486 -13.76 -6.17 -37.64
CA PRO A 486 -13.06 -5.09 -38.34
C PRO A 486 -13.84 -3.78 -38.45
N GLU A 487 -15.18 -3.86 -38.57
CA GLU A 487 -16.04 -2.68 -38.63
C GLU A 487 -16.01 -1.89 -37.34
N TYR A 488 -15.86 -2.58 -36.21
CA TYR A 488 -15.77 -1.95 -34.87
C TYR A 488 -14.33 -1.50 -34.59
N ILE A 489 -13.34 -2.38 -34.66
CA ILE A 489 -11.96 -2.08 -34.30
C ILE A 489 -11.37 -0.98 -35.19
N ASN A 490 -11.57 -1.04 -36.51
CA ASN A 490 -11.03 -0.07 -37.44
C ASN A 490 -11.85 1.23 -37.50
N TRP A 491 -12.97 1.30 -36.81
CA TRP A 491 -13.70 2.53 -36.62
C TRP A 491 -12.91 3.50 -35.71
N TYR A 492 -12.20 3.00 -34.70
CA TYR A 492 -11.33 3.83 -33.87
C TYR A 492 -10.18 4.41 -34.70
N PRO A 493 -9.82 5.70 -34.46
CA PRO A 493 -8.58 6.27 -35.01
C PRO A 493 -7.34 5.53 -34.53
N THR A 494 -6.23 5.66 -35.27
CA THR A 494 -4.94 5.07 -34.84
C THR A 494 -4.35 5.68 -33.59
N THR A 495 -4.89 6.80 -33.16
CA THR A 495 -4.49 7.53 -31.94
C THR A 495 -5.28 7.13 -30.70
N ILE A 496 -6.14 6.12 -30.78
CA ILE A 496 -6.90 5.61 -29.63
C ILE A 496 -6.41 4.19 -29.28
N GLY A 497 -6.18 3.95 -27.97
CA GLY A 497 -5.65 2.69 -27.45
C GLY A 497 -6.48 1.46 -27.81
N ASP A 498 -7.81 1.56 -27.77
CA ASP A 498 -8.75 0.48 -28.10
C ASP A 498 -8.51 -0.18 -29.44
N ARG A 499 -8.08 0.59 -30.44
CA ARG A 499 -7.75 0.03 -31.76
C ARG A 499 -6.61 -0.98 -31.70
N ARG A 500 -5.57 -0.66 -30.90
CA ARG A 500 -4.45 -1.56 -30.67
C ARG A 500 -4.84 -2.68 -29.74
N LEU A 501 -5.48 -2.38 -28.61
CA LEU A 501 -5.90 -3.36 -27.62
C LEU A 501 -6.82 -4.42 -28.20
N GLY A 502 -7.91 -4.02 -28.89
CA GLY A 502 -8.86 -4.94 -29.46
C GLY A 502 -8.25 -5.82 -30.56
N SER A 503 -7.32 -5.29 -31.36
CA SER A 503 -6.56 -6.10 -32.32
C SER A 503 -5.64 -7.10 -31.65
N THR A 504 -4.99 -6.71 -30.54
CA THR A 504 -4.08 -7.54 -29.76
C THR A 504 -4.82 -8.71 -29.11
N THR A 505 -5.94 -8.43 -28.44
CA THR A 505 -6.70 -9.42 -27.68
C THR A 505 -7.32 -10.50 -28.55
N ILE A 506 -7.98 -10.14 -29.68
CA ILE A 506 -8.57 -11.15 -30.56
C ILE A 506 -7.49 -11.98 -31.25
N MET A 507 -6.37 -11.36 -31.65
CA MET A 507 -5.27 -12.07 -32.28
C MET A 507 -4.65 -13.11 -31.31
N ALA A 508 -4.44 -12.74 -30.06
CA ALA A 508 -3.95 -13.65 -29.03
C ALA A 508 -4.89 -14.85 -28.84
N GLY A 509 -6.21 -14.63 -28.76
CA GLY A 509 -7.18 -15.70 -28.61
C GLY A 509 -7.22 -16.65 -29.82
N LEU A 510 -7.14 -16.13 -31.06
CA LEU A 510 -7.09 -16.95 -32.27
C LEU A 510 -5.81 -17.80 -32.34
N GLN A 511 -4.66 -17.22 -31.99
CA GLN A 511 -3.39 -17.95 -31.92
C GLN A 511 -3.42 -19.07 -30.88
N LEU A 512 -3.91 -18.77 -29.68
CA LEU A 512 -4.07 -19.75 -28.60
C LEU A 512 -5.02 -20.88 -29.01
N ALA A 513 -6.21 -20.54 -29.52
CA ALA A 513 -7.20 -21.54 -29.95
C ALA A 513 -6.67 -22.46 -31.06
N TYR A 514 -5.93 -21.92 -32.01
CA TYR A 514 -5.25 -22.74 -33.02
C TYR A 514 -4.23 -23.69 -32.40
N ALA A 515 -3.35 -23.15 -31.54
CA ALA A 515 -2.29 -23.95 -30.93
C ALA A 515 -2.83 -25.11 -30.09
N LEU A 516 -3.91 -24.89 -29.33
CA LEU A 516 -4.48 -25.91 -28.46
C LEU A 516 -5.38 -26.90 -29.19
N THR A 517 -6.09 -26.47 -30.27
CA THR A 517 -7.09 -27.32 -30.96
C THR A 517 -6.61 -27.92 -32.26
N GLY A 518 -5.63 -27.31 -32.93
CA GLY A 518 -5.22 -27.64 -34.30
C GLY A 518 -6.26 -27.26 -35.37
N LYS A 519 -7.36 -26.55 -35.04
CA LYS A 519 -8.41 -26.20 -35.98
C LYS A 519 -7.97 -25.07 -36.93
N GLU A 520 -7.76 -25.37 -38.20
CA GLU A 520 -7.32 -24.40 -39.21
C GLU A 520 -8.20 -23.15 -39.33
N ARG A 521 -9.47 -23.24 -38.94
CA ARG A 521 -10.39 -22.10 -38.90
C ARG A 521 -9.79 -20.91 -38.14
N TYR A 522 -9.20 -21.13 -36.97
CA TYR A 522 -8.65 -20.05 -36.12
C TYR A 522 -7.47 -19.35 -36.83
N LYS A 523 -6.57 -20.11 -37.39
CA LYS A 523 -5.42 -19.60 -38.16
C LYS A 523 -5.85 -18.83 -39.43
N THR A 524 -6.83 -19.37 -40.16
CA THR A 524 -7.40 -18.73 -41.36
C THR A 524 -8.02 -17.37 -41.01
N GLU A 525 -8.81 -17.30 -39.96
CA GLU A 525 -9.43 -16.03 -39.52
C GLU A 525 -8.40 -15.05 -39.02
N ALA A 526 -7.36 -15.49 -38.29
CA ALA A 526 -6.27 -14.62 -37.87
C ALA A 526 -5.52 -13.99 -39.04
N TYR A 527 -5.13 -14.79 -40.05
CA TYR A 527 -4.47 -14.26 -41.25
C TYR A 527 -5.40 -13.38 -42.09
N LYS A 528 -6.69 -13.64 -42.11
CA LYS A 528 -7.69 -12.74 -42.72
C LYS A 528 -7.71 -11.38 -42.04
N LEU A 529 -7.69 -11.34 -40.71
CA LEU A 529 -7.61 -10.09 -39.91
C LEU A 529 -6.29 -9.34 -40.19
N ILE A 530 -5.17 -10.06 -40.24
CA ILE A 530 -3.86 -9.48 -40.58
C ILE A 530 -3.85 -8.90 -42.01
N ASN A 531 -4.13 -9.74 -43.00
CA ASN A 531 -3.86 -9.43 -44.40
C ASN A 531 -4.91 -8.52 -45.04
N LYS A 532 -6.19 -8.72 -44.66
CA LYS A 532 -7.29 -7.93 -45.23
C LYS A 532 -7.64 -6.71 -44.43
N TYR A 533 -7.53 -6.78 -43.08
CA TYR A 533 -8.06 -5.75 -42.19
C TYR A 533 -6.99 -5.02 -41.39
N GLY A 534 -5.70 -5.37 -41.56
CA GLY A 534 -4.58 -4.61 -41.02
C GLY A 534 -4.37 -4.75 -39.50
N TYR A 535 -4.82 -5.84 -38.85
CA TYR A 535 -4.71 -6.02 -37.41
C TYR A 535 -3.27 -6.04 -36.93
N LEU A 536 -2.32 -6.59 -37.67
CA LEU A 536 -0.91 -6.48 -37.31
C LEU A 536 -0.44 -5.03 -37.28
N LYS A 537 -0.86 -4.21 -38.28
CA LYS A 537 -0.55 -2.78 -38.26
C LYS A 537 -1.14 -2.08 -37.03
N ASN A 538 -2.34 -2.46 -36.58
CA ASN A 538 -2.96 -1.93 -35.38
C ASN A 538 -2.16 -2.32 -34.13
N ILE A 539 -1.73 -3.58 -34.00
CA ILE A 539 -0.91 -4.08 -32.88
C ILE A 539 0.41 -3.30 -32.75
N LEU A 540 0.96 -2.88 -33.88
CA LEU A 540 2.24 -2.17 -33.96
C LEU A 540 2.12 -0.64 -33.82
N ILE A 541 0.94 -0.08 -33.54
CA ILE A 541 0.77 1.35 -33.28
C ILE A 541 1.67 1.73 -32.10
N ASP A 542 2.46 2.80 -32.28
CA ASP A 542 3.33 3.32 -31.24
C ASP A 542 2.52 3.95 -30.10
N TYR A 543 2.70 3.46 -28.88
CA TYR A 543 2.01 3.94 -27.69
C TYR A 543 2.27 5.43 -27.40
N HIS A 544 3.42 5.97 -27.79
CA HIS A 544 3.72 7.40 -27.66
C HIS A 544 2.83 8.27 -28.56
N THR A 545 2.16 7.68 -29.54
CA THR A 545 1.22 8.39 -30.44
C THR A 545 -0.21 8.37 -29.93
N ILE A 546 -0.52 7.57 -28.90
CA ILE A 546 -1.85 7.50 -28.30
C ILE A 546 -2.14 8.82 -27.59
N LYS A 547 -3.31 9.41 -27.88
CA LYS A 547 -3.72 10.71 -27.36
C LYS A 547 -5.23 10.85 -27.38
N PRO A 548 -5.80 11.81 -26.63
CA PRO A 548 -7.22 12.13 -26.69
C PRO A 548 -7.67 12.44 -28.11
N THR A 549 -8.78 11.85 -28.52
CA THR A 549 -9.41 12.10 -29.82
C THR A 549 -10.94 12.15 -29.61
N PRO A 550 -11.46 13.20 -28.93
CA PRO A 550 -12.87 13.28 -28.56
C PRO A 550 -13.79 13.33 -29.79
N GLY A 551 -15.06 12.96 -29.57
CA GLY A 551 -16.10 12.99 -30.60
C GLY A 551 -16.34 11.64 -31.31
N TYR A 552 -15.71 10.55 -30.89
CA TYR A 552 -15.98 9.20 -31.41
C TYR A 552 -17.07 8.52 -30.57
N LEU A 553 -18.31 8.86 -30.83
CA LEU A 553 -19.46 8.38 -30.08
C LEU A 553 -19.88 6.96 -30.46
N HIS A 554 -20.04 6.07 -29.48
CA HIS A 554 -20.67 4.76 -29.62
C HIS A 554 -21.74 4.59 -28.54
N LEU A 555 -22.98 4.38 -28.98
CA LEU A 555 -24.14 4.28 -28.08
C LEU A 555 -24.25 5.45 -27.08
N GLY A 556 -23.85 6.67 -27.50
CA GLY A 556 -23.88 7.85 -26.68
C GLY A 556 -22.66 8.06 -25.77
N ILE A 557 -21.70 7.14 -25.80
CA ILE A 557 -20.45 7.21 -25.05
C ILE A 557 -19.34 7.72 -25.96
N ASP A 558 -18.57 8.71 -25.51
CA ASP A 558 -17.38 9.17 -26.23
C ASP A 558 -16.23 8.16 -26.00
N MET A 559 -15.97 7.36 -27.05
CA MET A 559 -14.92 6.33 -27.04
C MET A 559 -13.53 6.91 -27.32
N GLY A 560 -13.45 8.17 -27.71
CA GLY A 560 -12.19 8.87 -27.97
C GLY A 560 -11.54 9.48 -26.74
N MET A 561 -12.19 9.39 -25.64
CA MET A 561 -11.84 9.72 -24.25
C MET A 561 -10.88 10.90 -24.05
N GLY A 562 -11.19 11.71 -23.05
CA GLY A 562 -10.29 12.77 -22.57
C GLY A 562 -9.13 12.23 -21.73
N ASP A 563 -9.28 11.04 -21.18
CA ASP A 563 -8.43 10.46 -20.14
C ASP A 563 -7.93 9.08 -20.53
N TRP A 564 -6.77 8.71 -20.02
CA TRP A 564 -6.20 7.38 -20.19
C TRP A 564 -7.01 6.33 -19.41
N ASN A 565 -7.28 5.19 -20.05
CA ASN A 565 -7.94 4.05 -19.40
C ASN A 565 -6.91 3.02 -18.91
N HIS A 566 -6.55 3.08 -17.65
CA HIS A 566 -5.57 2.15 -17.06
C HIS A 566 -6.02 0.68 -17.04
N SER A 567 -7.33 0.41 -17.19
CA SER A 567 -7.83 -0.95 -17.37
C SER A 567 -7.34 -1.58 -18.69
N ASP A 568 -7.09 -0.76 -19.70
CA ASP A 568 -6.56 -1.23 -20.99
C ASP A 568 -5.11 -1.71 -20.83
N ASP A 569 -4.33 -1.13 -19.93
CA ASP A 569 -2.96 -1.58 -19.66
C ASP A 569 -2.96 -2.98 -19.04
N GLU A 570 -3.81 -3.24 -18.06
CA GLU A 570 -3.97 -4.57 -17.45
C GLU A 570 -4.35 -5.62 -18.48
N MET A 571 -5.37 -5.34 -19.28
CA MET A 571 -5.80 -6.24 -20.36
C MET A 571 -4.69 -6.48 -21.38
N ALA A 572 -3.96 -5.45 -21.77
CA ALA A 572 -2.86 -5.56 -22.73
C ALA A 572 -1.73 -6.44 -22.20
N PHE A 573 -1.27 -6.21 -20.96
CA PHE A 573 -0.13 -6.96 -20.41
C PHE A 573 -0.47 -8.44 -20.22
N LEU A 574 -1.65 -8.80 -19.69
CA LEU A 574 -2.07 -10.21 -19.61
C LEU A 574 -2.12 -10.85 -20.99
N THR A 575 -2.65 -10.12 -21.97
CA THR A 575 -2.75 -10.59 -23.37
C THR A 575 -1.38 -10.79 -24.01
N TYR A 576 -0.36 -9.98 -23.66
CA TYR A 576 0.98 -10.08 -24.26
C TYR A 576 1.65 -11.42 -24.01
N TRP A 577 1.42 -12.05 -22.85
CA TRP A 577 1.89 -13.41 -22.59
C TRP A 577 1.38 -14.37 -23.67
N VAL A 578 0.07 -14.33 -23.94
CA VAL A 578 -0.57 -15.20 -24.92
C VAL A 578 -0.15 -14.86 -26.33
N LEU A 579 -0.20 -13.58 -26.72
CA LEU A 579 0.14 -13.10 -28.04
C LEU A 579 1.56 -13.53 -28.46
N TYR A 580 2.53 -13.39 -27.54
CA TYR A 580 3.93 -13.69 -27.81
C TYR A 580 4.22 -15.18 -27.84
N ASN A 581 3.74 -15.94 -26.86
CA ASN A 581 4.07 -17.37 -26.74
C ASN A 581 3.39 -18.23 -27.79
N TYR A 582 2.24 -17.81 -28.32
CA TYR A 582 1.49 -18.53 -29.33
C TYR A 582 1.58 -17.91 -30.76
N ALA A 583 2.54 -17.04 -31.00
CA ALA A 583 2.76 -16.43 -32.29
C ALA A 583 2.98 -17.49 -33.37
N PHE A 584 2.33 -17.34 -34.54
CA PHE A 584 2.40 -18.33 -35.62
C PHE A 584 3.78 -18.44 -36.26
N THR A 585 4.58 -17.38 -36.24
CA THR A 585 5.92 -17.34 -36.86
C THR A 585 6.89 -16.54 -35.99
N ASP A 586 8.19 -16.78 -36.19
CA ASP A 586 9.23 -16.02 -35.48
C ASP A 586 9.23 -14.53 -35.88
N GLU A 587 8.83 -14.19 -37.11
CA GLU A 587 8.71 -12.81 -37.58
C GLU A 587 7.62 -12.07 -36.80
N LEU A 588 6.43 -12.68 -36.66
CA LEU A 588 5.36 -12.12 -35.82
C LEU A 588 5.81 -11.98 -34.38
N LYS A 589 6.50 -12.99 -33.84
CA LYS A 589 7.02 -12.98 -32.49
C LYS A 589 7.98 -11.81 -32.24
N GLN A 590 8.88 -11.52 -33.19
CA GLN A 590 9.79 -10.36 -33.10
C GLN A 590 9.04 -9.03 -33.18
N GLN A 591 8.02 -8.92 -34.04
CA GLN A 591 7.20 -7.71 -34.12
C GLN A 591 6.42 -7.48 -32.82
N TYR A 592 5.82 -8.51 -32.25
CA TYR A 592 5.14 -8.44 -30.96
C TYR A 592 6.08 -8.03 -29.83
N LYS A 593 7.30 -8.57 -29.81
CA LYS A 593 8.34 -8.18 -28.86
C LYS A 593 8.61 -6.67 -28.89
N GLY A 594 8.73 -6.07 -30.08
CA GLY A 594 8.90 -4.63 -30.24
C GLY A 594 7.71 -3.84 -29.71
N ALA A 595 6.49 -4.30 -30.02
CA ALA A 595 5.25 -3.67 -29.56
C ALA A 595 5.10 -3.72 -28.05
N ILE A 596 5.43 -4.84 -27.41
CA ILE A 596 5.36 -5.02 -25.95
C ILE A 596 6.36 -4.09 -25.26
N ARG A 597 7.61 -4.04 -25.74
CA ARG A 597 8.62 -3.12 -25.19
C ARG A 597 8.17 -1.66 -25.29
N ASN A 598 7.63 -1.25 -26.44
CA ASN A 598 7.13 0.10 -26.66
C ASN A 598 6.01 0.48 -25.65
N HIS A 599 5.09 -0.42 -25.34
CA HIS A 599 4.09 -0.18 -24.31
C HIS A 599 4.72 -0.08 -22.91
N TRP A 600 5.56 -1.06 -22.55
CA TRP A 600 6.21 -1.08 -21.25
C TRP A 600 7.07 0.17 -20.96
N GLU A 601 7.74 0.72 -21.98
CA GLU A 601 8.53 1.96 -21.83
C GLU A 601 7.66 3.14 -21.38
N VAL A 602 6.42 3.20 -21.84
CA VAL A 602 5.45 4.23 -21.46
C VAL A 602 4.93 4.02 -20.02
N GLU A 603 4.68 2.75 -19.65
CA GLU A 603 4.17 2.38 -18.30
C GLU A 603 5.26 2.22 -17.23
N ARG A 604 6.51 2.22 -17.60
CA ARG A 604 7.62 2.00 -16.69
C ARG A 604 7.65 2.91 -15.45
N PRO A 605 7.22 4.19 -15.51
CA PRO A 605 7.15 5.06 -14.33
C PRO A 605 6.22 4.53 -13.22
N GLU A 606 5.24 3.70 -13.52
CA GLU A 606 4.34 3.05 -12.55
C GLU A 606 5.06 2.01 -11.68
N LYS A 607 6.24 1.55 -12.09
CA LYS A 607 7.01 0.50 -11.41
C LYS A 607 6.22 -0.79 -11.19
N ASN A 608 5.13 -1.00 -11.90
CA ASN A 608 4.23 -2.12 -11.71
C ASN A 608 4.95 -3.47 -11.91
N ALA A 609 4.92 -4.32 -10.86
CA ALA A 609 5.65 -5.58 -10.87
C ALA A 609 5.15 -6.52 -11.96
N LEU A 610 3.83 -6.56 -12.22
CA LEU A 610 3.25 -7.44 -13.23
C LEU A 610 3.66 -7.02 -14.64
N TRP A 611 3.66 -5.71 -14.96
CA TRP A 611 4.14 -5.18 -16.25
C TRP A 611 5.61 -5.54 -16.49
N ASN A 612 6.46 -5.35 -15.49
CA ASN A 612 7.88 -5.71 -15.55
C ASN A 612 8.09 -7.21 -15.84
N LEU A 613 7.33 -8.08 -15.17
CA LEU A 613 7.49 -9.53 -15.28
C LEU A 613 6.97 -10.09 -16.60
N ILE A 614 5.83 -9.61 -17.10
CA ILE A 614 5.32 -9.99 -18.41
C ILE A 614 6.29 -9.51 -19.50
N THR A 615 6.80 -8.30 -19.40
CA THR A 615 7.81 -7.80 -20.34
C THR A 615 9.10 -8.60 -20.27
N LYS A 616 9.54 -9.01 -19.08
CA LYS A 616 10.69 -9.92 -18.92
C LYS A 616 10.47 -11.24 -19.64
N ALA A 617 9.30 -11.84 -19.49
CA ALA A 617 8.97 -13.13 -20.08
C ALA A 617 8.86 -13.08 -21.62
N THR A 618 8.47 -11.93 -22.18
CA THR A 618 8.17 -11.78 -23.61
C THR A 618 9.24 -10.98 -24.35
N ALA A 619 9.51 -9.74 -23.94
CA ALA A 619 10.47 -8.86 -24.61
C ALA A 619 11.91 -9.01 -24.07
N GLY A 620 12.11 -9.62 -22.90
CA GLY A 620 13.41 -9.84 -22.27
C GLY A 620 13.91 -8.66 -21.46
N ASP A 621 13.23 -7.52 -21.51
CA ASP A 621 13.57 -6.33 -20.71
C ASP A 621 12.99 -6.47 -19.30
N GLN A 622 13.66 -5.90 -18.31
CA GLN A 622 13.22 -6.00 -16.94
C GLN A 622 13.62 -4.78 -16.09
N ASP A 623 12.86 -4.54 -15.05
CA ASP A 623 13.23 -3.66 -13.94
C ASP A 623 13.06 -4.44 -12.63
N ALA A 624 14.08 -5.22 -12.27
CA ALA A 624 14.06 -6.08 -11.07
C ALA A 624 13.98 -5.25 -9.78
N ALA A 625 14.64 -4.09 -9.75
CA ALA A 625 14.61 -3.21 -8.59
C ALA A 625 13.20 -2.63 -8.36
N ALA A 626 12.54 -2.17 -9.41
CA ALA A 626 11.16 -1.70 -9.34
C ALA A 626 10.20 -2.83 -8.94
N THR A 627 10.38 -4.04 -9.49
CA THR A 627 9.58 -5.22 -9.13
C THR A 627 9.70 -5.55 -7.64
N THR A 628 10.93 -5.60 -7.11
CA THR A 628 11.16 -5.86 -5.68
C THR A 628 10.56 -4.77 -4.81
N TRP A 629 10.79 -3.50 -5.17
CA TRP A 629 10.25 -2.35 -4.44
C TRP A 629 8.71 -2.38 -4.41
N TRP A 630 8.05 -2.70 -5.52
CA TRP A 630 6.61 -2.82 -5.61
C TRP A 630 6.07 -3.90 -4.66
N LEU A 631 6.68 -5.08 -4.67
CA LEU A 631 6.30 -6.18 -3.79
C LEU A 631 6.54 -5.84 -2.30
N GLN A 632 7.64 -5.19 -1.96
CA GLN A 632 7.92 -4.79 -0.59
C GLN A 632 6.95 -3.73 -0.07
N THR A 633 6.61 -2.73 -0.90
CA THR A 633 5.73 -1.62 -0.51
C THR A 633 4.24 -1.93 -0.64
N PHE A 634 3.86 -3.05 -1.26
CA PHE A 634 2.44 -3.46 -1.36
C PHE A 634 1.83 -3.55 0.04
N PRO A 635 0.68 -2.89 0.31
CA PRO A 635 0.13 -2.78 1.66
C PRO A 635 -0.36 -4.12 2.19
N MET A 636 -0.02 -4.43 3.45
CA MET A 636 -0.54 -5.62 4.14
C MET A 636 -2.04 -5.50 4.44
N ASP A 637 -2.49 -4.28 4.75
CA ASP A 637 -3.90 -3.95 4.93
C ASP A 637 -4.52 -3.61 3.57
N GLN A 638 -5.47 -4.44 3.13
CA GLN A 638 -6.15 -4.32 1.86
C GLN A 638 -7.56 -3.71 1.98
N ILE A 639 -7.91 -3.20 3.16
CA ILE A 639 -9.15 -2.44 3.34
C ILE A 639 -9.03 -1.11 2.59
N THR A 640 -10.11 -0.72 1.93
CA THR A 640 -10.16 0.48 1.07
C THR A 640 -10.37 1.76 1.87
N TRP A 641 -9.45 2.03 2.81
CA TRP A 641 -9.45 3.25 3.60
C TRP A 641 -9.33 4.50 2.73
N THR A 642 -10.04 5.56 3.10
CA THR A 642 -9.85 6.87 2.46
C THR A 642 -8.46 7.42 2.78
N ILE A 643 -7.70 7.72 1.73
CA ILE A 643 -6.35 8.29 1.78
C ILE A 643 -6.34 9.63 1.07
N LYS A 644 -5.60 10.59 1.61
CA LYS A 644 -5.44 11.94 1.07
C LYS A 644 -3.98 12.34 1.07
N ASN A 645 -3.38 12.41 -0.11
CA ASN A 645 -1.99 12.80 -0.32
C ASN A 645 -1.84 14.12 -1.10
N SER A 646 -2.92 14.62 -1.74
CA SER A 646 -2.86 15.81 -2.59
C SER A 646 -2.46 17.09 -1.83
N ASN A 647 -2.65 17.12 -0.51
CA ASN A 647 -2.27 18.23 0.37
C ASN A 647 -0.79 18.22 0.80
N ARG A 648 -0.08 17.12 0.60
CA ARG A 648 1.33 16.96 1.03
C ARG A 648 2.24 17.98 0.33
N LYS A 649 3.20 18.54 1.08
CA LYS A 649 4.14 19.54 0.58
C LYS A 649 5.50 18.97 0.18
N ASP A 650 5.77 17.72 0.52
CA ASP A 650 6.98 17.00 0.10
C ASP A 650 6.88 16.44 -1.34
N ILE A 651 5.67 16.26 -1.86
CA ILE A 651 5.41 15.74 -3.20
C ILE A 651 5.61 16.84 -4.26
N THR A 652 6.30 16.50 -5.34
CA THR A 652 6.36 17.36 -6.54
C THR A 652 5.27 16.91 -7.51
N LEU A 653 4.28 17.78 -7.70
CA LEU A 653 3.20 17.55 -8.65
C LEU A 653 3.66 17.88 -10.07
N LEU A 654 3.24 17.07 -11.02
CA LEU A 654 3.38 17.34 -12.46
C LEU A 654 2.19 18.17 -12.95
N PRO A 655 2.36 18.91 -14.05
CA PRO A 655 1.22 19.50 -14.75
C PRO A 655 0.21 18.42 -15.18
N PRO A 656 -1.09 18.75 -15.24
CA PRO A 656 -2.08 17.80 -15.75
C PRO A 656 -1.67 17.24 -17.11
N ASN A 657 -1.77 15.93 -17.27
CA ASN A 657 -1.41 15.23 -18.51
C ASN A 657 -2.43 14.13 -18.79
N PHE A 658 -2.42 13.65 -20.03
CA PHE A 658 -3.40 12.69 -20.53
C PHE A 658 -3.38 11.36 -19.75
N ARG A 659 -2.21 10.97 -19.26
CA ARG A 659 -2.06 9.69 -18.55
C ARG A 659 -2.34 9.79 -17.05
N HIS A 660 -2.73 10.97 -16.57
CA HIS A 660 -2.96 11.24 -15.15
C HIS A 660 -1.80 10.83 -14.24
N GLN A 661 -0.57 10.96 -14.76
CA GLN A 661 0.62 10.87 -13.93
C GLN A 661 0.73 12.15 -13.12
N TYR A 662 0.31 12.13 -11.86
CA TYR A 662 0.23 13.32 -11.01
C TYR A 662 1.56 13.69 -10.36
N THR A 663 2.49 12.74 -10.23
CA THR A 663 3.78 12.95 -9.56
C THR A 663 4.94 12.47 -10.43
N GLU A 664 6.11 13.09 -10.24
CA GLU A 664 7.35 12.68 -10.91
C GLU A 664 7.80 11.29 -10.44
N VAL A 665 7.60 11.01 -9.14
CA VAL A 665 7.99 9.75 -8.51
C VAL A 665 6.76 9.09 -7.89
N LEU A 666 6.57 7.81 -8.15
CA LEU A 666 5.52 7.02 -7.53
C LEU A 666 5.76 6.91 -6.01
N LEU A 667 4.74 7.20 -5.22
CA LEU A 667 4.78 7.01 -3.77
C LEU A 667 4.82 5.52 -3.41
N PRO A 668 5.32 5.14 -2.23
CA PRO A 668 5.16 3.79 -1.71
C PRO A 668 3.69 3.35 -1.72
N LEU A 669 3.42 2.12 -2.15
CA LEU A 669 2.04 1.65 -2.33
C LEU A 669 1.24 1.63 -1.03
N ASP A 670 1.91 1.44 0.11
CA ASP A 670 1.30 1.49 1.44
C ASP A 670 0.92 2.92 1.90
N GLU A 671 1.34 3.94 1.16
CA GLU A 671 0.91 5.34 1.34
C GLU A 671 -0.22 5.75 0.36
N LEU A 672 -0.50 4.94 -0.66
CA LEU A 672 -1.51 5.20 -1.69
C LEU A 672 -2.87 4.54 -1.36
N PRO A 673 -3.97 4.99 -1.97
CA PRO A 673 -5.23 4.26 -1.91
C PRO A 673 -5.05 2.79 -2.32
N THR A 674 -5.77 1.88 -1.68
CA THR A 674 -5.79 0.47 -2.09
C THR A 674 -6.52 0.35 -3.42
N HIS A 675 -5.87 -0.24 -4.42
CA HIS A 675 -6.44 -0.43 -5.76
C HIS A 675 -5.89 -1.69 -6.41
N ARG A 676 -6.52 -2.10 -7.50
CA ARG A 676 -6.10 -3.19 -8.38
C ARG A 676 -5.13 -2.68 -9.46
N HIS A 677 -4.52 -3.59 -10.21
CA HIS A 677 -3.63 -3.23 -11.34
C HIS A 677 -4.31 -2.38 -12.42
N ASN A 678 -5.64 -2.45 -12.54
CA ASN A 678 -6.43 -1.68 -13.50
C ASN A 678 -6.68 -0.22 -13.11
N ALA A 679 -6.16 0.24 -11.99
CA ALA A 679 -6.31 1.62 -11.53
C ALA A 679 -5.07 2.46 -11.84
N ASN A 680 -5.25 3.78 -11.83
CA ASN A 680 -4.14 4.71 -11.96
C ASN A 680 -3.21 4.63 -10.74
N ALA A 681 -1.99 4.13 -10.95
CA ALA A 681 -0.97 4.00 -9.90
C ALA A 681 -0.57 5.33 -9.25
N PHE A 682 -0.77 6.47 -9.92
CA PHE A 682 -0.43 7.80 -9.41
C PHE A 682 -1.58 8.48 -8.66
N THR A 683 -2.69 7.79 -8.40
CA THR A 683 -3.82 8.34 -7.66
C THR A 683 -3.40 8.72 -6.23
N LEU A 684 -3.46 10.01 -5.90
CA LEU A 684 -3.05 10.53 -4.59
C LEU A 684 -4.17 10.43 -3.55
N ASP A 685 -5.41 10.64 -3.96
CA ASP A 685 -6.59 10.64 -3.09
C ASP A 685 -7.58 9.59 -3.55
N GLY A 686 -8.16 8.84 -2.62
CA GLY A 686 -9.14 7.81 -2.96
C GLY A 686 -9.48 6.91 -1.77
N GLY A 687 -10.18 5.82 -2.05
CA GLY A 687 -10.69 4.87 -1.07
C GLY A 687 -12.19 5.02 -0.85
N HIS A 688 -12.77 4.13 -0.05
CA HIS A 688 -14.21 4.01 0.21
C HIS A 688 -14.48 3.88 1.72
N ASP A 689 -13.83 4.71 2.53
CA ASP A 689 -13.98 4.79 3.99
C ASP A 689 -13.87 3.45 4.77
N GLY A 690 -13.27 2.43 4.12
CA GLY A 690 -13.14 1.10 4.70
C GLY A 690 -14.35 0.20 4.50
N GLU A 691 -15.23 0.51 3.54
CA GLU A 691 -16.44 -0.27 3.23
C GLU A 691 -16.14 -1.59 2.50
N SER A 692 -14.91 -1.79 2.02
CA SER A 692 -14.53 -3.03 1.35
C SER A 692 -13.09 -3.46 1.65
N GLU A 693 -12.81 -4.75 1.44
CA GLU A 693 -11.47 -5.33 1.49
C GLU A 693 -11.17 -6.08 0.20
N LEU A 694 -9.99 -5.83 -0.41
CA LEU A 694 -9.48 -6.60 -1.52
C LEU A 694 -8.74 -7.87 -1.05
N ALA A 695 -8.72 -8.88 -1.89
CA ALA A 695 -8.18 -10.19 -1.52
C ALA A 695 -6.65 -10.23 -1.36
N GLY A 696 -5.90 -9.52 -2.23
CA GLY A 696 -4.44 -9.55 -2.27
C GLY A 696 -3.87 -10.51 -3.31
N ASP A 697 -4.69 -11.01 -4.21
CA ASP A 697 -4.33 -11.75 -5.42
C ASP A 697 -3.41 -10.94 -6.34
N GLU A 698 -3.56 -9.62 -6.35
CA GLU A 698 -2.71 -8.64 -7.01
C GLU A 698 -1.22 -8.74 -6.60
N PHE A 699 -0.95 -9.12 -5.35
CA PHE A 699 0.40 -9.40 -4.87
C PHE A 699 0.89 -10.79 -5.27
N LEU A 700 0.01 -11.80 -5.16
CA LEU A 700 0.42 -13.20 -5.31
C LEU A 700 0.86 -13.52 -6.74
N LEU A 701 0.18 -12.98 -7.75
CA LEU A 701 0.52 -13.24 -9.15
C LEU A 701 1.94 -12.75 -9.49
N PRO A 702 2.29 -11.47 -9.32
CA PRO A 702 3.65 -11.02 -9.62
C PRO A 702 4.71 -11.66 -8.70
N TYR A 703 4.39 -11.98 -7.44
CA TYR A 703 5.34 -12.70 -6.58
C TYR A 703 5.73 -14.07 -7.16
N TRP A 704 4.74 -14.91 -7.52
CA TRP A 704 5.02 -16.25 -8.04
C TRP A 704 5.58 -16.21 -9.48
N MET A 705 5.18 -15.23 -10.29
CA MET A 705 5.82 -14.98 -11.58
C MET A 705 7.29 -14.60 -11.43
N ALA A 706 7.62 -13.73 -10.47
CA ALA A 706 9.00 -13.34 -10.20
C ALA A 706 9.88 -14.52 -9.79
N ARG A 707 9.34 -15.45 -8.97
CA ARG A 707 9.99 -16.72 -8.61
C ARG A 707 10.19 -17.61 -9.84
N TYR A 708 9.16 -17.77 -10.66
CA TYR A 708 9.20 -18.58 -11.88
C TYR A 708 10.22 -18.05 -12.89
N LEU A 709 10.26 -16.74 -13.09
CA LEU A 709 11.17 -16.07 -14.02
C LEU A 709 12.58 -15.83 -13.45
N LYS A 710 12.83 -16.27 -12.21
CA LYS A 710 14.12 -16.11 -11.50
C LYS A 710 14.54 -14.64 -11.37
N VAL A 711 13.59 -13.76 -11.19
CA VAL A 711 13.78 -12.35 -10.80
C VAL A 711 13.95 -12.27 -9.28
N LEU A 712 13.23 -13.14 -8.56
CA LEU A 712 13.43 -13.48 -7.15
C LEU A 712 13.91 -14.95 -7.06
N GLU A 713 14.87 -15.22 -6.21
CA GLU A 713 15.37 -16.58 -5.94
C GLU A 713 14.55 -17.30 -4.87
#